data_d08e9f7c79cbac166c02405f94fd52df
#
_entry.id   d08e9f7c79cbac166c02405f94fd52df
#
_cell.length_a   1.000
_cell.length_b   1.000
_cell.length_c   1.000
_cell.angle_alpha   90.00
_cell.angle_beta   90.00
_cell.angle_gamma   90.00
#
_symmetry.space_group_name_H-M   'P 1'
#
loop_
_entity.id
_entity.type
_entity.pdbx_description
1 polymer ?
#
loop_
_entity_poly.entity_id
_entity_poly.type
_entity_poly.pdbx_seq_one_letter_code
_entity_poly.pdbx_strand_id
1 'polypeptide(L)'
;MNCKKIIFFLLIVCASLKGWSQSDLEKSAFEQDTALVNSLLKQSKAYFTDSPAHAIALSTEAKVLAEKINFRQGVAYALKHIGITYYFQGKYVEALDHYSQSLNIFKEIGDNVGMANMYSNIGVIYYDQGDDAKALENYLQSLKYAELSGDKLRTLTALNNVGGVYNQKPATTDKALQYYLKALPICEELGKQNELGAISVNIGSIYSDKKDISKAMVYFNKALKAYGNEEGSLNAYNAIGKLYTDEGKYDLALENENKALSLAEKLNVKISIVQSLKGLGNVYVKKGDNKKAIEYYRRAEIPALEIRANNELKDLYEQMSMAYANSSDFGNAFRYQSLYSKIKDTLYNIDTDKKLGGLQFDFDLQKKQGEINLLTKDKALNESQIKRQKLAKNAFAAGLALVFLIAILIFRNYRAKVKTNKILDEQKVQIENLLLNILPSEVAKELQVHGQSTPRNYESVPVMFTDFKGFTTLADKLSPQELVEELNACFIAFDNIIGKYNLEKIKTIGDSYMCAGGIPTPDEKRVTNIVKAGLEIQEYVRQNNTRRADNGSEPWDIRIGIHVGPVVAGVVGKKKYAYDIWGSTVNIASRMESSGSPGQVNISATTYDLVKHEFICTHRGKIYAKNVGDIDMYFVEGEINYAADSIQIN
;
A
#
# COMPACT_ATOMS: atom_id res chain seq x y z
N MET A 1 -3.86 74.95 29.92
CA MET A 1 -3.85 73.53 29.60
C MET A 1 -3.46 73.37 28.10
N ASN A 2 -2.31 72.82 27.81
CA ASN A 2 -1.63 72.91 26.49
C ASN A 2 -2.41 72.24 25.36
N CYS A 3 -2.81 72.97 24.33
CA CYS A 3 -3.46 72.42 23.08
C CYS A 3 -2.76 71.18 22.48
N LYS A 4 -1.44 71.08 22.64
CA LYS A 4 -0.68 69.88 22.19
C LYS A 4 -1.05 68.59 22.93
N LYS A 5 -1.46 68.66 24.23
CA LYS A 5 -1.91 67.50 25.00
C LYS A 5 -3.33 67.06 24.63
N ILE A 6 -4.19 68.00 24.22
CA ILE A 6 -5.54 67.69 23.77
C ILE A 6 -5.51 67.03 22.36
N ILE A 7 -4.64 67.52 21.47
CA ILE A 7 -4.45 66.90 20.12
C ILE A 7 -3.85 65.51 20.22
N PHE A 8 -2.89 65.29 21.14
CA PHE A 8 -2.30 63.97 21.34
C PHE A 8 -3.29 62.98 21.96
N PHE A 9 -4.16 63.43 22.87
CA PHE A 9 -5.22 62.62 23.47
C PHE A 9 -6.32 62.31 22.45
N LEU A 10 -6.70 63.23 21.57
CA LEU A 10 -7.63 63.03 20.49
C LEU A 10 -7.07 62.08 19.42
N LEU A 11 -5.76 62.12 19.13
CA LEU A 11 -5.10 61.18 18.22
C LEU A 11 -5.05 59.74 18.79
N ILE A 12 -4.85 59.61 20.11
CA ILE A 12 -4.88 58.30 20.78
C ILE A 12 -6.32 57.75 20.81
N VAL A 13 -7.31 58.58 21.08
CA VAL A 13 -8.72 58.15 21.05
C VAL A 13 -9.20 57.83 19.64
N CYS A 14 -8.80 58.59 18.63
CA CYS A 14 -9.09 58.26 17.23
C CYS A 14 -8.36 57.01 16.75
N ALA A 15 -7.13 56.75 17.21
CA ALA A 15 -6.39 55.53 16.92
C ALA A 15 -7.02 54.28 17.59
N SER A 16 -7.49 54.41 18.83
CA SER A 16 -8.21 53.34 19.52
C SER A 16 -9.58 53.08 18.95
N LEU A 17 -10.34 54.12 18.55
CA LEU A 17 -11.64 53.93 17.85
C LEU A 17 -11.48 53.34 16.46
N LYS A 18 -10.42 53.67 15.70
CA LYS A 18 -10.11 53.00 14.42
C LYS A 18 -9.69 51.54 14.63
N GLY A 19 -8.92 51.24 15.68
CA GLY A 19 -8.54 49.87 16.03
C GLY A 19 -9.74 48.99 16.41
N TRP A 20 -10.71 49.53 17.14
CA TRP A 20 -11.95 48.82 17.50
C TRP A 20 -12.84 48.55 16.28
N SER A 21 -13.06 49.56 15.42
CA SER A 21 -13.87 49.38 14.22
C SER A 21 -13.24 48.42 13.19
N GLN A 22 -11.91 48.38 13.13
CA GLN A 22 -11.17 47.50 12.25
C GLN A 22 -11.20 46.03 12.75
N SER A 23 -11.09 45.82 14.07
CA SER A 23 -11.21 44.50 14.68
C SER A 23 -12.62 43.92 14.55
N ASP A 24 -13.66 44.75 14.65
CA ASP A 24 -15.06 44.30 14.47
C ASP A 24 -15.37 43.98 13.00
N LEU A 25 -14.80 44.72 12.06
CA LEU A 25 -14.92 44.45 10.62
C LEU A 25 -14.16 43.16 10.22
N GLU A 26 -12.95 42.96 10.76
CA GLU A 26 -12.16 41.73 10.54
C GLU A 26 -12.85 40.52 11.16
N LYS A 27 -13.46 40.66 12.34
CA LYS A 27 -14.24 39.59 12.97
C LYS A 27 -15.51 39.25 12.17
N SER A 28 -16.25 40.25 11.69
CA SER A 28 -17.44 40.08 10.86
C SER A 28 -17.08 39.41 9.53
N ALA A 29 -15.98 39.82 8.89
CA ALA A 29 -15.48 39.16 7.65
C ALA A 29 -15.09 37.71 7.90
N PHE A 30 -14.39 37.41 9.01
CA PHE A 30 -14.03 36.05 9.40
C PHE A 30 -15.27 35.18 9.65
N GLU A 31 -16.29 35.71 10.32
CA GLU A 31 -17.56 35.00 10.56
C GLU A 31 -18.31 34.72 9.25
N GLN A 32 -18.32 35.64 8.29
CA GLN A 32 -18.91 35.45 6.97
C GLN A 32 -18.14 34.39 6.15
N ASP A 33 -16.83 34.44 6.17
CA ASP A 33 -15.98 33.48 5.45
C ASP A 33 -16.08 32.08 6.06
N THR A 34 -16.15 31.96 7.38
CA THR A 34 -16.40 30.65 8.04
C THR A 34 -17.79 30.11 7.73
N ALA A 35 -18.81 30.95 7.65
CA ALA A 35 -20.15 30.55 7.23
C ALA A 35 -20.17 30.04 5.79
N LEU A 36 -19.42 30.69 4.89
CA LEU A 36 -19.26 30.25 3.51
C LEU A 36 -18.55 28.88 3.42
N VAL A 37 -17.44 28.69 4.18
CA VAL A 37 -16.76 27.38 4.28
C VAL A 37 -17.75 26.29 4.68
N ASN A 38 -18.53 26.53 5.75
CA ASN A 38 -19.51 25.57 6.24
C ASN A 38 -20.63 25.30 5.23
N SER A 39 -21.05 26.33 4.48
CA SER A 39 -22.03 26.20 3.39
C SER A 39 -21.53 25.31 2.25
N LEU A 40 -20.30 25.55 1.78
CA LEU A 40 -19.65 24.73 0.75
C LEU A 40 -19.53 23.26 1.19
N LEU A 41 -19.14 23.02 2.44
CA LEU A 41 -19.07 21.67 2.99
C LEU A 41 -20.45 21.02 3.10
N LYS A 42 -21.49 21.77 3.48
CA LYS A 42 -22.85 21.26 3.50
C LYS A 42 -23.33 20.88 2.08
N GLN A 43 -23.04 21.70 1.09
CA GLN A 43 -23.35 21.42 -0.32
C GLN A 43 -22.59 20.20 -0.82
N SER A 44 -21.27 20.11 -0.57
CA SER A 44 -20.46 18.99 -1.02
C SER A 44 -21.01 17.64 -0.55
N LYS A 45 -21.58 17.59 0.67
CA LYS A 45 -22.16 16.38 1.25
C LYS A 45 -23.31 15.80 0.41
N ALA A 46 -24.06 16.64 -0.30
CA ALA A 46 -25.17 16.21 -1.14
C ALA A 46 -24.70 15.45 -2.41
N TYR A 47 -23.44 15.58 -2.77
CA TYR A 47 -22.89 15.05 -4.03
C TYR A 47 -21.83 13.94 -3.85
N PHE A 48 -21.66 13.38 -2.64
CA PHE A 48 -20.62 12.39 -2.38
C PHE A 48 -20.72 11.16 -3.30
N THR A 49 -21.93 10.71 -3.59
CA THR A 49 -22.21 9.52 -4.42
C THR A 49 -22.58 9.88 -5.86
N ASP A 50 -23.41 10.91 -6.04
CA ASP A 50 -24.04 11.19 -7.32
C ASP A 50 -23.16 12.02 -8.25
N SER A 51 -22.33 12.90 -7.71
CA SER A 51 -21.38 13.73 -8.46
C SER A 51 -20.07 13.93 -7.70
N PRO A 52 -19.23 12.88 -7.61
CA PRO A 52 -18.01 12.93 -6.80
C PRO A 52 -17.03 14.04 -7.18
N ALA A 53 -16.90 14.33 -8.48
CA ALA A 53 -16.04 15.41 -8.95
C ALA A 53 -16.49 16.78 -8.44
N HIS A 54 -17.81 17.01 -8.41
CA HIS A 54 -18.39 18.25 -7.88
C HIS A 54 -18.23 18.34 -6.35
N ALA A 55 -18.43 17.23 -5.63
CA ALA A 55 -18.19 17.17 -4.18
C ALA A 55 -16.74 17.50 -3.82
N ILE A 56 -15.76 16.96 -4.57
CA ILE A 56 -14.33 17.26 -4.40
C ILE A 56 -14.05 18.73 -4.70
N ALA A 57 -14.62 19.28 -5.77
CA ALA A 57 -14.43 20.69 -6.14
C ALA A 57 -14.92 21.63 -5.02
N LEU A 58 -16.15 21.45 -4.52
CA LEU A 58 -16.71 22.23 -3.41
C LEU A 58 -15.89 22.10 -2.13
N SER A 59 -15.44 20.88 -1.80
CA SER A 59 -14.62 20.65 -0.61
C SER A 59 -13.23 21.26 -0.75
N THR A 60 -12.66 21.29 -1.96
CA THR A 60 -11.36 21.92 -2.24
C THR A 60 -11.48 23.44 -2.14
N GLU A 61 -12.55 24.03 -2.66
CA GLU A 61 -12.84 25.46 -2.51
C GLU A 61 -12.98 25.84 -1.04
N ALA A 62 -13.76 25.05 -0.27
CA ALA A 62 -13.88 25.22 1.17
C ALA A 62 -12.53 25.14 1.88
N LYS A 63 -11.66 24.19 1.48
CA LYS A 63 -10.30 24.03 2.03
C LYS A 63 -9.45 25.28 1.78
N VAL A 64 -9.40 25.75 0.54
CA VAL A 64 -8.60 26.93 0.15
C VAL A 64 -9.05 28.17 0.91
N LEU A 65 -10.36 28.38 1.01
CA LEU A 65 -10.92 29.51 1.77
C LEU A 65 -10.57 29.40 3.26
N ALA A 66 -10.76 28.21 3.85
CA ALA A 66 -10.43 27.94 5.25
C ALA A 66 -8.93 28.14 5.56
N GLU A 67 -8.03 27.75 4.65
CA GLU A 67 -6.60 28.00 4.75
C GLU A 67 -6.27 29.50 4.73
N LYS A 68 -6.92 30.24 3.82
CA LYS A 68 -6.73 31.69 3.67
C LYS A 68 -7.08 32.47 4.96
N ILE A 69 -8.13 32.03 5.67
CA ILE A 69 -8.61 32.67 6.90
C ILE A 69 -8.07 32.00 8.18
N ASN A 70 -7.13 31.07 8.08
CA ASN A 70 -6.61 30.27 9.20
C ASN A 70 -7.68 29.47 10.00
N PHE A 71 -8.78 29.09 9.36
CA PHE A 71 -9.84 28.28 9.95
C PHE A 71 -9.45 26.79 9.92
N ARG A 72 -8.56 26.37 10.83
CA ARG A 72 -7.99 25.01 10.88
C ARG A 72 -9.05 23.91 10.91
N GLN A 73 -10.12 24.09 11.67
CA GLN A 73 -11.22 23.14 11.75
C GLN A 73 -11.92 22.99 10.39
N GLY A 74 -12.14 24.08 9.66
CA GLY A 74 -12.71 24.07 8.30
C GLY A 74 -11.84 23.26 7.33
N VAL A 75 -10.51 23.43 7.38
CA VAL A 75 -9.56 22.66 6.59
C VAL A 75 -9.70 21.17 6.88
N ALA A 76 -9.78 20.77 8.16
CA ALA A 76 -9.92 19.38 8.56
C ALA A 76 -11.23 18.76 8.04
N TYR A 77 -12.35 19.47 8.16
CA TYR A 77 -13.64 19.00 7.62
C TYR A 77 -13.64 18.94 6.10
N ALA A 78 -12.99 19.84 5.40
CA ALA A 78 -12.86 19.79 3.94
C ALA A 78 -12.08 18.54 3.49
N LEU A 79 -10.94 18.26 4.13
CA LEU A 79 -10.18 17.03 3.90
C LEU A 79 -11.00 15.78 4.19
N LYS A 80 -11.77 15.77 5.29
CA LYS A 80 -12.70 14.68 5.59
C LYS A 80 -13.70 14.45 4.46
N HIS A 81 -14.32 15.51 3.92
CA HIS A 81 -15.30 15.40 2.83
C HIS A 81 -14.67 14.87 1.54
N ILE A 82 -13.45 15.32 1.20
CA ILE A 82 -12.68 14.79 0.07
C ILE A 82 -12.43 13.29 0.30
N GLY A 83 -11.98 12.91 1.50
CA GLY A 83 -11.76 11.52 1.87
C GLY A 83 -13.03 10.66 1.77
N ILE A 84 -14.18 11.14 2.23
CA ILE A 84 -15.47 10.45 2.09
C ILE A 84 -15.81 10.25 0.62
N THR A 85 -15.59 11.26 -0.22
CA THR A 85 -15.88 11.17 -1.65
C THR A 85 -14.99 10.12 -2.33
N TYR A 86 -13.71 10.03 -1.98
CA TYR A 86 -12.81 8.99 -2.48
C TYR A 86 -13.21 7.61 -1.98
N TYR A 87 -13.66 7.48 -0.73
CA TYR A 87 -14.17 6.22 -0.19
C TYR A 87 -15.34 5.69 -1.02
N PHE A 88 -16.34 6.52 -1.35
CA PHE A 88 -17.46 6.11 -2.20
C PHE A 88 -17.05 5.76 -3.65
N GLN A 89 -15.90 6.25 -4.11
CA GLN A 89 -15.32 5.84 -5.40
C GLN A 89 -14.51 4.53 -5.31
N GLY A 90 -14.37 3.92 -4.13
CA GLY A 90 -13.49 2.77 -3.91
C GLY A 90 -11.99 3.11 -3.91
N LYS A 91 -11.64 4.39 -3.90
CA LYS A 91 -10.24 4.88 -3.86
C LYS A 91 -9.76 4.99 -2.41
N TYR A 92 -9.56 3.84 -1.81
CA TYR A 92 -9.32 3.74 -0.36
C TYR A 92 -7.99 4.34 0.09
N VAL A 93 -6.95 4.27 -0.74
CA VAL A 93 -5.62 4.85 -0.41
C VAL A 93 -5.71 6.38 -0.35
N GLU A 94 -6.37 7.00 -1.34
CA GLU A 94 -6.60 8.44 -1.37
C GLU A 94 -7.51 8.88 -0.21
N ALA A 95 -8.54 8.09 0.10
CA ALA A 95 -9.41 8.35 1.24
C ALA A 95 -8.62 8.35 2.55
N LEU A 96 -7.77 7.35 2.80
CA LEU A 96 -6.91 7.27 3.98
C LEU A 96 -5.91 8.42 4.07
N ASP A 97 -5.33 8.84 2.95
CA ASP A 97 -4.43 9.98 2.92
C ASP A 97 -5.13 11.25 3.43
N HIS A 98 -6.31 11.55 2.88
CA HIS A 98 -7.09 12.70 3.30
C HIS A 98 -7.63 12.59 4.74
N TYR A 99 -8.05 11.40 5.18
CA TYR A 99 -8.44 11.17 6.58
C TYR A 99 -7.26 11.34 7.54
N SER A 100 -6.07 10.89 7.17
CA SER A 100 -4.86 11.05 7.98
C SER A 100 -4.44 12.51 8.11
N GLN A 101 -4.51 13.28 7.01
CA GLN A 101 -4.27 14.72 7.04
C GLN A 101 -5.29 15.44 7.93
N SER A 102 -6.59 15.10 7.78
CA SER A 102 -7.66 15.64 8.63
C SER A 102 -7.46 15.31 10.10
N LEU A 103 -7.11 14.04 10.41
CA LEU A 103 -6.83 13.58 11.77
C LEU A 103 -5.67 14.33 12.41
N ASN A 104 -4.61 14.59 11.67
CA ASN A 104 -3.48 15.36 12.18
C ASN A 104 -3.88 16.78 12.56
N ILE A 105 -4.71 17.43 11.74
CA ILE A 105 -5.21 18.77 12.06
C ILE A 105 -6.13 18.72 13.30
N PHE A 106 -7.04 17.72 13.41
CA PHE A 106 -7.87 17.58 14.59
C PHE A 106 -7.05 17.32 15.87
N LYS A 107 -5.92 16.58 15.76
CA LYS A 107 -4.97 16.41 16.86
C LYS A 107 -4.31 17.73 17.25
N GLU A 108 -3.86 18.53 16.27
CA GLU A 108 -3.24 19.83 16.49
C GLU A 108 -4.17 20.81 17.23
N ILE A 109 -5.46 20.81 16.87
CA ILE A 109 -6.46 21.73 17.48
C ILE A 109 -7.18 21.12 18.71
N GLY A 110 -6.88 19.86 19.06
CA GLY A 110 -7.49 19.19 20.22
C GLY A 110 -8.97 18.81 20.05
N ASP A 111 -9.47 18.68 18.81
CA ASP A 111 -10.87 18.33 18.53
C ASP A 111 -11.10 16.81 18.65
N ASN A 112 -11.52 16.38 19.84
CA ASN A 112 -11.82 14.97 20.12
C ASN A 112 -12.96 14.43 19.24
N VAL A 113 -13.95 15.24 18.89
CA VAL A 113 -15.07 14.85 18.00
C VAL A 113 -14.55 14.58 16.59
N GLY A 114 -13.71 15.48 16.09
CA GLY A 114 -13.04 15.33 14.81
C GLY A 114 -12.16 14.07 14.77
N MET A 115 -11.37 13.84 15.81
CA MET A 115 -10.54 12.63 15.95
C MET A 115 -11.38 11.35 15.95
N ALA A 116 -12.46 11.30 16.74
CA ALA A 116 -13.36 10.15 16.77
C ALA A 116 -13.95 9.83 15.39
N ASN A 117 -14.39 10.85 14.65
CA ASN A 117 -14.90 10.69 13.29
C ASN A 117 -13.84 10.13 12.34
N MET A 118 -12.60 10.64 12.40
CA MET A 118 -11.54 10.17 11.50
C MET A 118 -11.15 8.73 11.77
N TYR A 119 -10.97 8.37 13.03
CA TYR A 119 -10.70 6.98 13.40
C TYR A 119 -11.85 6.04 12.99
N SER A 120 -13.12 6.46 13.13
CA SER A 120 -14.25 5.69 12.65
C SER A 120 -14.20 5.47 11.14
N ASN A 121 -13.96 6.52 10.35
CA ASN A 121 -13.88 6.43 8.88
C ASN A 121 -12.70 5.57 8.41
N ILE A 122 -11.54 5.69 9.06
CA ILE A 122 -10.37 4.85 8.80
C ILE A 122 -10.71 3.38 9.12
N GLY A 123 -11.37 3.14 10.26
CA GLY A 123 -11.81 1.81 10.65
C GLY A 123 -12.75 1.16 9.62
N VAL A 124 -13.68 1.93 9.03
CA VAL A 124 -14.58 1.46 7.97
C VAL A 124 -13.78 0.99 6.76
N ILE A 125 -12.78 1.74 6.32
CA ILE A 125 -11.95 1.33 5.17
C ILE A 125 -11.28 -0.03 5.44
N TYR A 126 -10.64 -0.19 6.61
CA TYR A 126 -9.99 -1.46 6.94
C TYR A 126 -10.99 -2.62 7.07
N TYR A 127 -12.19 -2.35 7.60
CA TYR A 127 -13.27 -3.32 7.67
C TYR A 127 -13.70 -3.80 6.27
N ASP A 128 -13.89 -2.86 5.34
CA ASP A 128 -14.24 -3.16 3.95
C ASP A 128 -13.14 -3.93 3.22
N GLN A 129 -11.87 -3.69 3.56
CA GLN A 129 -10.73 -4.44 3.06
C GLN A 129 -10.55 -5.82 3.73
N GLY A 130 -11.34 -6.12 4.78
CA GLY A 130 -11.28 -7.39 5.51
C GLY A 130 -10.16 -7.45 6.56
N ASP A 131 -9.53 -6.32 6.89
CA ASP A 131 -8.56 -6.23 7.99
C ASP A 131 -9.28 -5.90 9.30
N ASP A 132 -9.95 -6.93 9.86
CA ASP A 132 -10.68 -6.81 11.12
C ASP A 132 -9.80 -6.29 12.28
N ALA A 133 -8.50 -6.58 12.27
CA ALA A 133 -7.60 -6.16 13.33
C ALA A 133 -7.37 -4.66 13.32
N LYS A 134 -7.01 -4.10 12.14
CA LYS A 134 -6.85 -2.65 11.98
C LYS A 134 -8.18 -1.91 12.10
N ALA A 135 -9.29 -2.50 11.63
CA ALA A 135 -10.62 -1.95 11.82
C ALA A 135 -10.95 -1.80 13.29
N LEU A 136 -10.76 -2.86 14.08
CA LEU A 136 -10.99 -2.85 15.53
C LEU A 136 -10.11 -1.85 16.27
N GLU A 137 -8.82 -1.79 15.94
CA GLU A 137 -7.91 -0.81 16.51
C GLU A 137 -8.42 0.62 16.31
N ASN A 138 -8.80 0.96 15.10
CA ASN A 138 -9.31 2.29 14.78
C ASN A 138 -10.68 2.56 15.44
N TYR A 139 -11.59 1.60 15.47
CA TYR A 139 -12.87 1.77 16.15
C TYR A 139 -12.72 1.93 17.67
N LEU A 140 -11.74 1.26 18.29
CA LEU A 140 -11.41 1.47 19.71
C LEU A 140 -10.82 2.87 19.96
N GLN A 141 -9.99 3.39 19.05
CA GLN A 141 -9.53 4.78 19.12
C GLN A 141 -10.71 5.76 18.94
N SER A 142 -11.61 5.48 17.99
CA SER A 142 -12.84 6.27 17.81
C SER A 142 -13.66 6.30 19.10
N LEU A 143 -13.88 5.15 19.74
CA LEU A 143 -14.59 5.05 21.02
C LEU A 143 -13.92 5.90 22.11
N LYS A 144 -12.61 5.76 22.27
CA LYS A 144 -11.83 6.54 23.25
C LYS A 144 -12.05 8.04 23.10
N TYR A 145 -11.91 8.56 21.88
CA TYR A 145 -12.05 10.02 21.64
C TYR A 145 -13.52 10.47 21.68
N ALA A 146 -14.47 9.61 21.31
CA ALA A 146 -15.90 9.87 21.47
C ALA A 146 -16.27 10.01 22.96
N GLU A 147 -15.79 9.11 23.81
CA GLU A 147 -15.97 9.19 25.27
C GLU A 147 -15.30 10.43 25.87
N LEU A 148 -14.07 10.75 25.45
CA LEU A 148 -13.36 11.97 25.89
C LEU A 148 -14.09 13.27 25.49
N SER A 149 -14.78 13.26 24.36
CA SER A 149 -15.58 14.41 23.90
C SER A 149 -16.93 14.55 24.60
N GLY A 150 -17.40 13.51 25.26
CA GLY A 150 -18.77 13.43 25.79
C GLY A 150 -19.86 13.31 24.72
N ASP A 151 -19.49 13.11 23.42
CA ASP A 151 -20.44 13.01 22.32
C ASP A 151 -21.08 11.61 22.30
N LYS A 152 -22.28 11.53 22.85
CA LYS A 152 -23.05 10.27 22.95
C LYS A 152 -23.34 9.63 21.60
N LEU A 153 -23.57 10.43 20.55
CA LEU A 153 -23.85 9.89 19.22
C LEU A 153 -22.59 9.19 18.62
N ARG A 154 -21.41 9.78 18.80
CA ARG A 154 -20.14 9.17 18.37
C ARG A 154 -19.81 7.95 19.20
N THR A 155 -20.02 8.02 20.50
CA THR A 155 -19.86 6.88 21.41
C THR A 155 -20.76 5.71 20.99
N LEU A 156 -22.02 5.97 20.69
CA LEU A 156 -22.95 4.99 20.16
C LEU A 156 -22.42 4.34 18.86
N THR A 157 -22.03 5.18 17.90
CA THR A 157 -21.51 4.70 16.61
C THR A 157 -20.28 3.83 16.80
N ALA A 158 -19.33 4.26 17.63
CA ALA A 158 -18.11 3.51 17.89
C ALA A 158 -18.38 2.18 18.61
N LEU A 159 -19.24 2.17 19.62
CA LEU A 159 -19.67 0.95 20.32
C LEU A 159 -20.30 -0.06 19.36
N ASN A 160 -21.19 0.43 18.46
CA ASN A 160 -21.83 -0.41 17.46
C ASN A 160 -20.81 -1.00 16.47
N ASN A 161 -19.87 -0.21 15.99
CA ASN A 161 -18.83 -0.67 15.07
C ASN A 161 -17.91 -1.72 15.72
N VAL A 162 -17.46 -1.47 16.95
CA VAL A 162 -16.65 -2.45 17.72
C VAL A 162 -17.45 -3.74 17.94
N GLY A 163 -18.73 -3.61 18.34
CA GLY A 163 -19.65 -4.75 18.48
C GLY A 163 -19.79 -5.53 17.17
N GLY A 164 -19.91 -4.84 16.05
CA GLY A 164 -20.01 -5.43 14.71
C GLY A 164 -18.81 -6.28 14.33
N VAL A 165 -17.59 -5.78 14.57
CA VAL A 165 -16.37 -6.57 14.32
C VAL A 165 -16.32 -7.83 15.18
N TYR A 166 -16.60 -7.71 16.48
CA TYR A 166 -16.61 -8.88 17.37
C TYR A 166 -17.73 -9.88 17.04
N ASN A 167 -18.83 -9.44 16.44
CA ASN A 167 -19.98 -10.30 16.12
C ASN A 167 -19.74 -11.20 14.89
N GLN A 168 -18.70 -10.95 14.11
CA GLN A 168 -18.38 -11.77 12.91
C GLN A 168 -17.90 -13.18 13.24
N LYS A 169 -17.36 -13.39 14.42
CA LYS A 169 -16.75 -14.67 14.81
C LYS A 169 -17.45 -15.25 16.05
N PRO A 170 -17.90 -16.51 16.02
CA PRO A 170 -18.57 -17.14 17.17
C PRO A 170 -17.78 -17.05 18.48
N ALA A 171 -16.44 -17.14 18.40
CA ALA A 171 -15.56 -17.06 19.57
C ALA A 171 -15.54 -15.68 20.27
N THR A 172 -16.03 -14.64 19.61
CA THR A 172 -15.98 -13.25 20.12
C THR A 172 -17.36 -12.62 20.34
N THR A 173 -18.44 -13.38 20.17
CA THR A 173 -19.84 -12.89 20.33
C THR A 173 -20.14 -12.40 21.74
N ASP A 174 -19.48 -12.94 22.79
CA ASP A 174 -19.61 -12.42 24.16
C ASP A 174 -19.08 -10.98 24.30
N LYS A 175 -17.99 -10.67 23.60
CA LYS A 175 -17.48 -9.29 23.54
C LYS A 175 -18.43 -8.40 22.75
N ALA A 176 -18.96 -8.87 21.61
CA ALA A 176 -19.96 -8.14 20.85
C ALA A 176 -21.17 -7.77 21.72
N LEU A 177 -21.69 -8.75 22.47
CA LEU A 177 -22.79 -8.55 23.40
C LEU A 177 -22.50 -7.45 24.43
N GLN A 178 -21.31 -7.44 25.02
CA GLN A 178 -20.91 -6.40 25.98
C GLN A 178 -20.95 -4.99 25.36
N TYR A 179 -20.45 -4.82 24.13
CA TYR A 179 -20.46 -3.52 23.45
C TYR A 179 -21.87 -3.09 23.05
N TYR A 180 -22.68 -4.01 22.53
CA TYR A 180 -24.08 -3.73 22.20
C TYR A 180 -24.91 -3.35 23.43
N LEU A 181 -24.71 -4.03 24.57
CA LEU A 181 -25.39 -3.69 25.83
C LEU A 181 -24.98 -2.32 26.37
N LYS A 182 -23.73 -1.86 26.12
CA LYS A 182 -23.30 -0.49 26.42
C LYS A 182 -23.93 0.54 25.48
N ALA A 183 -24.13 0.19 24.22
CA ALA A 183 -24.73 1.06 23.20
C ALA A 183 -26.24 1.28 23.43
N LEU A 184 -26.93 0.26 23.92
CA LEU A 184 -28.39 0.24 24.05
C LEU A 184 -28.99 1.42 24.83
N PRO A 185 -28.53 1.73 26.08
CA PRO A 185 -29.08 2.88 26.85
C PRO A 185 -28.78 4.22 26.16
N ILE A 186 -27.69 4.33 25.41
CA ILE A 186 -27.36 5.55 24.66
C ILE A 186 -28.35 5.74 23.51
N CYS A 187 -28.75 4.65 22.81
CA CYS A 187 -29.81 4.71 21.80
C CYS A 187 -31.12 5.22 22.38
N GLU A 188 -31.49 4.70 23.54
CA GLU A 188 -32.75 5.09 24.22
C GLU A 188 -32.73 6.56 24.61
N GLU A 189 -31.63 7.02 25.21
CA GLU A 189 -31.46 8.41 25.63
C GLU A 189 -31.47 9.39 24.43
N LEU A 190 -30.84 9.00 23.31
CA LEU A 190 -30.80 9.83 22.10
C LEU A 190 -32.05 9.70 21.22
N GLY A 191 -33.00 8.83 21.58
CA GLY A 191 -34.17 8.55 20.76
C GLY A 191 -33.87 7.93 19.39
N LYS A 192 -32.71 7.26 19.24
CA LYS A 192 -32.26 6.67 17.98
C LYS A 192 -32.92 5.33 17.71
N GLN A 193 -34.14 5.38 17.20
CA GLN A 193 -35.00 4.20 17.07
C GLN A 193 -34.42 3.17 16.09
N ASN A 194 -33.86 3.58 14.96
CA ASN A 194 -33.31 2.65 13.97
C ASN A 194 -32.08 1.93 14.52
N GLU A 195 -31.14 2.65 15.16
CA GLU A 195 -29.98 2.08 15.82
C GLU A 195 -30.40 1.18 17.01
N LEU A 196 -31.41 1.60 17.78
CA LEU A 196 -31.95 0.81 18.88
C LEU A 196 -32.52 -0.52 18.38
N GLY A 197 -33.23 -0.49 17.27
CA GLY A 197 -33.75 -1.68 16.62
C GLY A 197 -32.65 -2.61 16.13
N ALA A 198 -31.69 -2.09 15.41
CA ALA A 198 -30.55 -2.87 14.86
C ALA A 198 -29.74 -3.54 15.97
N ILE A 199 -29.37 -2.80 17.00
CA ILE A 199 -28.61 -3.33 18.15
C ILE A 199 -29.44 -4.37 18.89
N SER A 200 -30.74 -4.15 19.05
CA SER A 200 -31.62 -5.12 19.69
C SER A 200 -31.75 -6.42 18.89
N VAL A 201 -31.84 -6.38 17.55
CA VAL A 201 -31.75 -7.58 16.71
C VAL A 201 -30.46 -8.34 16.93
N ASN A 202 -29.31 -7.63 16.91
CA ASN A 202 -28.01 -8.26 17.13
C ASN A 202 -27.91 -8.93 18.50
N ILE A 203 -28.34 -8.25 19.57
CA ILE A 203 -28.38 -8.83 20.93
C ILE A 203 -29.31 -10.05 20.98
N GLY A 204 -30.53 -9.93 20.41
CA GLY A 204 -31.47 -11.02 20.34
C GLY A 204 -30.94 -12.24 19.61
N SER A 205 -30.25 -12.03 18.48
CA SER A 205 -29.59 -13.10 17.72
C SER A 205 -28.51 -13.81 18.55
N ILE A 206 -27.67 -13.05 19.26
CA ILE A 206 -26.64 -13.63 20.15
C ILE A 206 -27.28 -14.47 21.25
N TYR A 207 -28.37 -14.02 21.88
CA TYR A 207 -29.09 -14.82 22.88
C TYR A 207 -29.78 -16.04 22.25
N SER A 208 -30.30 -15.92 21.03
CA SER A 208 -30.86 -17.06 20.28
C SER A 208 -29.80 -18.15 20.05
N ASP A 209 -28.61 -17.77 19.59
CA ASP A 209 -27.49 -18.70 19.39
C ASP A 209 -27.02 -19.36 20.69
N LYS A 210 -27.14 -18.64 21.82
CA LYS A 210 -26.91 -19.15 23.17
C LYS A 210 -28.06 -19.98 23.76
N LYS A 211 -29.14 -20.15 22.98
CA LYS A 211 -30.35 -20.87 23.41
C LYS A 211 -31.11 -20.20 24.60
N ASP A 212 -30.85 -18.92 24.87
CA ASP A 212 -31.62 -18.13 25.83
C ASP A 212 -32.82 -17.47 25.13
N ILE A 213 -33.85 -18.30 24.89
CA ILE A 213 -35.04 -17.91 24.10
C ILE A 213 -35.75 -16.72 24.73
N SER A 214 -35.84 -16.71 26.07
CA SER A 214 -36.54 -15.66 26.82
C SER A 214 -35.88 -14.30 26.55
N LYS A 215 -34.56 -14.21 26.66
CA LYS A 215 -33.85 -12.96 26.39
C LYS A 215 -33.87 -12.61 24.91
N ALA A 216 -33.71 -13.58 24.02
CA ALA A 216 -33.79 -13.35 22.58
C ALA A 216 -35.13 -12.65 22.23
N MET A 217 -36.26 -13.17 22.72
CA MET A 217 -37.60 -12.59 22.48
C MET A 217 -37.73 -11.19 23.08
N VAL A 218 -37.18 -10.93 24.27
CA VAL A 218 -37.21 -9.58 24.87
C VAL A 218 -36.58 -8.57 23.91
N TYR A 219 -35.42 -8.90 23.37
CA TYR A 219 -34.69 -7.97 22.49
C TYR A 219 -35.32 -7.90 21.09
N PHE A 220 -35.81 -8.99 20.52
CA PHE A 220 -36.53 -8.94 19.25
C PHE A 220 -37.82 -8.11 19.35
N ASN A 221 -38.57 -8.24 20.43
CA ASN A 221 -39.76 -7.39 20.65
C ASN A 221 -39.39 -5.93 20.87
N LYS A 222 -38.23 -5.65 21.51
CA LYS A 222 -37.69 -4.30 21.64
C LYS A 222 -37.35 -3.72 20.27
N ALA A 223 -36.76 -4.53 19.38
CA ALA A 223 -36.47 -4.13 18.00
C ALA A 223 -37.74 -3.80 17.22
N LEU A 224 -38.75 -4.68 17.27
CA LEU A 224 -40.03 -4.44 16.61
C LEU A 224 -40.73 -3.17 17.11
N LYS A 225 -40.67 -2.90 18.43
CA LYS A 225 -41.19 -1.66 18.98
C LYS A 225 -40.44 -0.43 18.48
N ALA A 226 -39.12 -0.52 18.34
CA ALA A 226 -38.28 0.57 17.88
C ALA A 226 -38.51 0.88 16.39
N TYR A 227 -38.62 -0.14 15.57
CA TYR A 227 -38.79 0.02 14.12
C TYR A 227 -40.25 0.30 13.70
N GLY A 228 -41.22 -0.15 14.49
CA GLY A 228 -42.64 -0.09 14.09
C GLY A 228 -42.90 -0.89 12.80
N ASN A 229 -43.31 -0.22 11.73
CA ASN A 229 -43.58 -0.82 10.42
C ASN A 229 -42.51 -0.42 9.37
N GLU A 230 -41.33 0.00 9.81
CA GLU A 230 -40.24 0.36 8.92
C GLU A 230 -39.44 -0.89 8.46
N GLU A 231 -38.58 -0.70 7.46
CA GLU A 231 -37.78 -1.75 6.85
C GLU A 231 -36.99 -2.58 7.89
N GLY A 232 -36.46 -1.94 8.93
CA GLY A 232 -35.70 -2.61 9.98
C GLY A 232 -36.44 -3.73 10.70
N SER A 233 -37.79 -3.67 10.79
CA SER A 233 -38.61 -4.71 11.42
C SER A 233 -38.62 -6.04 10.66
N LEU A 234 -38.26 -6.03 9.37
CA LEU A 234 -38.12 -7.24 8.55
C LEU A 234 -37.09 -8.20 9.15
N ASN A 235 -35.93 -7.67 9.55
CA ASN A 235 -34.85 -8.46 10.16
C ASN A 235 -35.30 -9.04 11.51
N ALA A 236 -36.07 -8.29 12.29
CA ALA A 236 -36.59 -8.75 13.57
C ALA A 236 -37.62 -9.87 13.40
N TYR A 237 -38.57 -9.73 12.45
CA TYR A 237 -39.55 -10.79 12.16
C TYR A 237 -38.89 -12.07 11.64
N ASN A 238 -37.90 -11.97 10.71
CA ASN A 238 -37.15 -13.12 10.21
C ASN A 238 -36.33 -13.79 11.35
N ALA A 239 -35.74 -13.01 12.25
CA ALA A 239 -35.03 -13.55 13.40
C ALA A 239 -35.95 -14.29 14.39
N ILE A 240 -37.16 -13.75 14.65
CA ILE A 240 -38.18 -14.42 15.46
C ILE A 240 -38.68 -15.67 14.74
N GLY A 241 -38.93 -15.61 13.43
CA GLY A 241 -39.31 -16.75 12.60
C GLY A 241 -38.31 -17.89 12.71
N LYS A 242 -37.01 -17.57 12.54
CA LYS A 242 -35.92 -18.53 12.73
C LYS A 242 -35.89 -19.11 14.14
N LEU A 243 -35.99 -18.26 15.17
CA LEU A 243 -36.02 -18.69 16.57
C LEU A 243 -37.13 -19.71 16.83
N TYR A 244 -38.37 -19.41 16.38
CA TYR A 244 -39.49 -20.33 16.54
C TYR A 244 -39.36 -21.60 15.68
N THR A 245 -38.70 -21.51 14.54
CA THR A 245 -38.35 -22.69 13.71
C THR A 245 -37.45 -23.64 14.46
N ASP A 246 -36.40 -23.10 15.08
CA ASP A 246 -35.42 -23.88 15.87
C ASP A 246 -36.04 -24.47 17.14
N GLU A 247 -37.08 -23.84 17.69
CA GLU A 247 -37.86 -24.31 18.82
C GLU A 247 -38.97 -25.31 18.42
N GLY A 248 -39.19 -25.59 17.14
CA GLY A 248 -40.26 -26.44 16.65
C GLY A 248 -41.68 -25.81 16.73
N LYS A 249 -41.78 -24.52 17.02
CA LYS A 249 -43.03 -23.74 17.10
C LYS A 249 -43.41 -23.22 15.71
N TYR A 250 -43.69 -24.14 14.80
CA TYR A 250 -43.77 -23.85 13.37
C TYR A 250 -44.88 -22.86 12.99
N ASP A 251 -46.01 -22.88 13.68
CA ASP A 251 -47.12 -21.97 13.35
C ASP A 251 -46.78 -20.52 13.69
N LEU A 252 -46.07 -20.28 14.82
CA LEU A 252 -45.54 -18.97 15.17
C LEU A 252 -44.41 -18.54 14.24
N ALA A 253 -43.58 -19.50 13.79
CA ALA A 253 -42.55 -19.24 12.80
C ALA A 253 -43.19 -18.76 11.49
N LEU A 254 -44.18 -19.50 10.96
CA LEU A 254 -44.89 -19.12 9.73
C LEU A 254 -45.57 -17.75 9.86
N GLU A 255 -46.17 -17.45 11.00
CA GLU A 255 -46.81 -16.14 11.26
C GLU A 255 -45.79 -15.01 11.10
N ASN A 256 -44.61 -15.14 11.72
CA ASN A 256 -43.60 -14.08 11.70
C ASN A 256 -42.93 -13.95 10.33
N GLU A 257 -42.59 -15.06 9.69
CA GLU A 257 -42.02 -15.05 8.32
C GLU A 257 -43.01 -14.45 7.30
N ASN A 258 -44.33 -14.73 7.44
CA ASN A 258 -45.37 -14.11 6.59
C ASN A 258 -45.54 -12.61 6.88
N LYS A 259 -45.42 -12.16 8.14
CA LYS A 259 -45.37 -10.73 8.47
C LYS A 259 -44.19 -10.04 7.81
N ALA A 260 -42.99 -10.67 7.88
CA ALA A 260 -41.80 -10.19 7.20
C ALA A 260 -42.00 -10.12 5.67
N LEU A 261 -42.50 -11.19 5.07
CA LEU A 261 -42.77 -11.25 3.63
C LEU A 261 -43.75 -10.16 3.17
N SER A 262 -44.91 -10.07 3.82
CA SER A 262 -45.94 -9.07 3.48
C SER A 262 -45.40 -7.64 3.58
N LEU A 263 -44.63 -7.34 4.62
CA LEU A 263 -43.99 -6.02 4.77
C LEU A 263 -42.89 -5.78 3.72
N ALA A 264 -42.07 -6.81 3.43
CA ALA A 264 -41.01 -6.71 2.41
C ALA A 264 -41.58 -6.48 1.01
N GLU A 265 -42.69 -7.16 0.68
CA GLU A 265 -43.41 -6.95 -0.59
C GLU A 265 -44.01 -5.54 -0.65
N LYS A 266 -44.63 -5.06 0.42
CA LYS A 266 -45.20 -3.70 0.53
C LYS A 266 -44.11 -2.62 0.34
N LEU A 267 -42.95 -2.83 0.93
CA LEU A 267 -41.81 -1.90 0.85
C LEU A 267 -40.96 -2.11 -0.42
N ASN A 268 -41.24 -3.16 -1.20
CA ASN A 268 -40.47 -3.58 -2.38
C ASN A 268 -38.97 -3.84 -2.08
N VAL A 269 -38.65 -4.42 -0.91
CA VAL A 269 -37.28 -4.74 -0.48
C VAL A 269 -36.93 -6.16 -0.92
N LYS A 270 -36.40 -6.32 -2.15
CA LYS A 270 -36.15 -7.62 -2.78
C LYS A 270 -35.32 -8.58 -1.93
N ILE A 271 -34.29 -8.08 -1.26
CA ILE A 271 -33.41 -8.94 -0.43
C ILE A 271 -34.22 -9.53 0.75
N SER A 272 -35.07 -8.76 1.38
CA SER A 272 -35.92 -9.23 2.49
C SER A 272 -37.02 -10.17 2.02
N ILE A 273 -37.57 -9.97 0.81
CA ILE A 273 -38.48 -10.95 0.18
C ILE A 273 -37.77 -12.30 0.04
N VAL A 274 -36.52 -12.32 -0.45
CA VAL A 274 -35.72 -13.56 -0.56
C VAL A 274 -35.57 -14.22 0.81
N GLN A 275 -35.17 -13.44 1.82
CA GLN A 275 -34.90 -13.95 3.18
C GLN A 275 -36.18 -14.53 3.82
N SER A 276 -37.29 -13.83 3.74
CA SER A 276 -38.57 -14.30 4.31
C SER A 276 -39.11 -15.54 3.58
N LEU A 277 -39.02 -15.58 2.24
CA LEU A 277 -39.38 -16.77 1.47
C LEU A 277 -38.49 -17.96 1.79
N LYS A 278 -37.17 -17.74 1.97
CA LYS A 278 -36.24 -18.76 2.43
C LYS A 278 -36.58 -19.23 3.84
N GLY A 279 -36.92 -18.30 4.75
CA GLY A 279 -37.41 -18.61 6.10
C GLY A 279 -38.64 -19.50 6.09
N LEU A 280 -39.68 -19.15 5.31
CA LEU A 280 -40.86 -19.99 5.13
C LEU A 280 -40.51 -21.39 4.62
N GLY A 281 -39.63 -21.49 3.62
CA GLY A 281 -39.15 -22.78 3.13
C GLY A 281 -38.48 -23.61 4.23
N ASN A 282 -37.62 -22.98 5.04
CA ASN A 282 -36.96 -23.66 6.17
C ASN A 282 -37.94 -24.19 7.21
N VAL A 283 -39.00 -23.42 7.54
CA VAL A 283 -40.06 -23.89 8.43
C VAL A 283 -40.72 -25.15 7.87
N TYR A 284 -41.05 -25.17 6.57
CA TYR A 284 -41.68 -26.34 5.93
C TYR A 284 -40.75 -27.55 5.87
N VAL A 285 -39.46 -27.36 5.66
CA VAL A 285 -38.46 -28.46 5.78
C VAL A 285 -38.52 -29.06 7.18
N LYS A 286 -38.49 -28.24 8.22
CA LYS A 286 -38.58 -28.70 9.62
C LYS A 286 -39.92 -29.35 9.97
N LYS A 287 -41.01 -28.95 9.31
CA LYS A 287 -42.32 -29.63 9.38
C LYS A 287 -42.37 -30.95 8.60
N GLY A 288 -41.37 -31.26 7.79
CA GLY A 288 -41.34 -32.45 6.92
C GLY A 288 -42.07 -32.26 5.56
N ASP A 289 -42.57 -31.06 5.27
CA ASP A 289 -43.28 -30.75 4.01
C ASP A 289 -42.30 -30.18 2.98
N ASN A 290 -41.47 -31.07 2.45
CA ASN A 290 -40.44 -30.68 1.46
C ASN A 290 -41.07 -30.12 0.17
N LYS A 291 -42.31 -30.48 -0.18
CA LYS A 291 -42.96 -29.96 -1.38
C LYS A 291 -43.26 -28.46 -1.24
N LYS A 292 -43.86 -28.06 -0.12
CA LYS A 292 -44.08 -26.65 0.16
C LYS A 292 -42.76 -25.88 0.35
N ALA A 293 -41.77 -26.48 0.98
CA ALA A 293 -40.47 -25.88 1.11
C ALA A 293 -39.87 -25.51 -0.27
N ILE A 294 -39.90 -26.45 -1.21
CA ILE A 294 -39.43 -26.25 -2.58
C ILE A 294 -40.22 -25.14 -3.30
N GLU A 295 -41.51 -25.05 -3.08
CA GLU A 295 -42.36 -23.97 -3.65
C GLU A 295 -41.88 -22.59 -3.18
N TYR A 296 -41.68 -22.42 -1.88
CA TYR A 296 -41.15 -21.16 -1.33
C TYR A 296 -39.75 -20.84 -1.78
N TYR A 297 -38.84 -21.83 -1.83
CA TYR A 297 -37.50 -21.65 -2.31
C TYR A 297 -37.46 -21.22 -3.77
N ARG A 298 -38.31 -21.80 -4.65
CA ARG A 298 -38.40 -21.35 -6.04
C ARG A 298 -38.90 -19.92 -6.17
N ARG A 299 -39.82 -19.51 -5.31
CA ARG A 299 -40.27 -18.11 -5.27
C ARG A 299 -39.13 -17.17 -4.80
N ALA A 300 -38.28 -17.62 -3.90
CA ALA A 300 -37.10 -16.86 -3.43
C ALA A 300 -36.02 -16.78 -4.50
N GLU A 301 -35.83 -17.80 -5.34
CA GLU A 301 -34.81 -17.88 -6.37
C GLU A 301 -34.91 -16.71 -7.39
N ILE A 302 -36.12 -16.35 -7.79
CA ILE A 302 -36.35 -15.33 -8.82
C ILE A 302 -35.80 -13.96 -8.38
N PRO A 303 -36.28 -13.35 -7.29
CA PRO A 303 -35.72 -12.06 -6.85
C PRO A 303 -34.26 -12.15 -6.43
N ALA A 304 -33.79 -13.30 -5.93
CA ALA A 304 -32.37 -13.49 -5.60
C ALA A 304 -31.45 -13.42 -6.83
N LEU A 305 -31.88 -13.98 -7.95
CA LEU A 305 -31.18 -13.91 -9.24
C LEU A 305 -31.20 -12.48 -9.79
N GLU A 306 -32.34 -11.79 -9.73
CA GLU A 306 -32.49 -10.42 -10.22
C GLU A 306 -31.51 -9.45 -9.53
N ILE A 307 -31.35 -9.57 -8.21
CA ILE A 307 -30.46 -8.69 -7.43
C ILE A 307 -29.04 -9.26 -7.28
N ARG A 308 -28.75 -10.41 -7.88
CA ARG A 308 -27.45 -11.13 -7.78
C ARG A 308 -27.03 -11.38 -6.32
N ALA A 309 -27.97 -11.79 -5.48
CA ALA A 309 -27.73 -12.07 -4.06
C ALA A 309 -27.00 -13.41 -3.88
N ASN A 310 -25.73 -13.47 -4.24
CA ASN A 310 -24.94 -14.71 -4.32
C ASN A 310 -24.88 -15.49 -3.00
N ASN A 311 -24.81 -14.82 -1.86
CA ASN A 311 -24.85 -15.49 -0.55
C ASN A 311 -26.20 -16.16 -0.29
N GLU A 312 -27.30 -15.47 -0.57
CA GLU A 312 -28.65 -16.01 -0.43
C GLU A 312 -28.89 -17.16 -1.42
N LEU A 313 -28.42 -17.02 -2.66
CA LEU A 313 -28.48 -18.09 -3.67
C LEU A 313 -27.70 -19.33 -3.26
N LYS A 314 -26.53 -19.18 -2.66
CA LYS A 314 -25.75 -20.31 -2.13
C LYS A 314 -26.57 -21.08 -1.09
N ASP A 315 -27.07 -20.40 -0.07
CA ASP A 315 -27.85 -21.02 1.00
C ASP A 315 -29.14 -21.63 0.44
N LEU A 316 -29.79 -20.95 -0.49
CA LEU A 316 -31.03 -21.39 -1.13
C LEU A 316 -30.80 -22.69 -1.93
N TYR A 317 -29.75 -22.75 -2.74
CA TYR A 317 -29.44 -23.95 -3.55
C TYR A 317 -29.06 -25.14 -2.69
N GLU A 318 -28.37 -24.94 -1.59
CA GLU A 318 -28.07 -25.99 -0.61
C GLU A 318 -29.38 -26.55 -0.01
N GLN A 319 -30.28 -25.67 0.47
CA GLN A 319 -31.57 -26.09 1.04
C GLN A 319 -32.48 -26.76 0.00
N MET A 320 -32.53 -26.24 -1.22
CA MET A 320 -33.26 -26.85 -2.32
C MET A 320 -32.72 -28.25 -2.67
N SER A 321 -31.41 -28.41 -2.76
CA SER A 321 -30.78 -29.71 -3.01
C SER A 321 -31.23 -30.74 -1.96
N MET A 322 -31.15 -30.35 -0.67
CA MET A 322 -31.58 -31.21 0.43
C MET A 322 -33.07 -31.51 0.39
N ALA A 323 -33.92 -30.52 0.13
CA ALA A 323 -35.37 -30.69 0.09
C ALA A 323 -35.82 -31.62 -1.08
N TYR A 324 -35.19 -31.48 -2.24
CA TYR A 324 -35.42 -32.40 -3.37
C TYR A 324 -34.93 -33.82 -3.07
N ALA A 325 -33.76 -33.97 -2.46
CA ALA A 325 -33.24 -35.28 -2.05
C ALA A 325 -34.18 -35.96 -1.05
N ASN A 326 -34.67 -35.21 -0.05
CA ASN A 326 -35.68 -35.71 0.94
C ASN A 326 -37.02 -36.06 0.29
N SER A 327 -37.32 -35.48 -0.88
CA SER A 327 -38.51 -35.82 -1.67
C SER A 327 -38.24 -36.92 -2.69
N SER A 328 -37.09 -37.56 -2.67
CA SER A 328 -36.60 -38.59 -3.64
C SER A 328 -36.50 -38.10 -5.09
N ASP A 329 -36.48 -36.78 -5.30
CA ASP A 329 -36.23 -36.17 -6.61
C ASP A 329 -34.71 -35.90 -6.78
N PHE A 330 -33.98 -36.97 -7.02
CA PHE A 330 -32.54 -36.95 -7.13
C PHE A 330 -32.04 -36.14 -8.33
N GLY A 331 -32.82 -36.05 -9.40
CA GLY A 331 -32.50 -35.26 -10.58
C GLY A 331 -32.40 -33.77 -10.26
N ASN A 332 -33.43 -33.21 -9.61
CA ASN A 332 -33.41 -31.84 -9.16
C ASN A 332 -32.43 -31.63 -8.00
N ALA A 333 -32.30 -32.59 -7.08
CA ALA A 333 -31.31 -32.52 -6.00
C ALA A 333 -29.89 -32.34 -6.57
N PHE A 334 -29.51 -33.15 -7.56
CA PHE A 334 -28.20 -33.03 -8.23
C PHE A 334 -28.05 -31.70 -8.97
N ARG A 335 -29.09 -31.25 -9.67
CA ARG A 335 -29.09 -29.95 -10.34
C ARG A 335 -28.78 -28.81 -9.38
N TYR A 336 -29.50 -28.74 -8.24
CA TYR A 336 -29.31 -27.68 -7.27
C TYR A 336 -27.99 -27.83 -6.49
N GLN A 337 -27.51 -29.04 -6.27
CA GLN A 337 -26.17 -29.29 -5.74
C GLN A 337 -25.08 -28.77 -6.69
N SER A 338 -25.26 -28.91 -7.99
CA SER A 338 -24.33 -28.37 -8.99
C SER A 338 -24.36 -26.84 -9.01
N LEU A 339 -25.55 -26.23 -8.89
CA LEU A 339 -25.70 -24.78 -8.76
C LEU A 339 -25.07 -24.24 -7.46
N TYR A 340 -25.26 -24.94 -6.34
CA TYR A 340 -24.59 -24.64 -5.07
C TYR A 340 -23.07 -24.66 -5.22
N SER A 341 -22.51 -25.69 -5.84
CA SER A 341 -21.07 -25.79 -6.06
C SER A 341 -20.57 -24.63 -6.90
N LYS A 342 -21.24 -24.32 -8.00
CA LYS A 342 -20.88 -23.21 -8.89
C LYS A 342 -20.93 -21.84 -8.19
N ILE A 343 -21.96 -21.58 -7.40
CA ILE A 343 -22.07 -20.30 -6.69
C ILE A 343 -21.04 -20.21 -5.55
N LYS A 344 -20.75 -21.33 -4.88
CA LYS A 344 -19.71 -21.44 -3.87
C LYS A 344 -18.32 -21.12 -4.44
N ASP A 345 -18.01 -21.65 -5.63
CA ASP A 345 -16.77 -21.35 -6.35
C ASP A 345 -16.72 -19.86 -6.73
N THR A 346 -17.86 -19.30 -7.18
CA THR A 346 -17.95 -17.85 -7.46
C THR A 346 -17.67 -17.01 -6.23
N LEU A 347 -18.25 -17.37 -5.09
CA LEU A 347 -18.03 -16.66 -3.82
C LEU A 347 -16.60 -16.83 -3.32
N TYR A 348 -15.99 -18.01 -3.50
CA TYR A 348 -14.58 -18.25 -3.18
C TYR A 348 -13.67 -17.36 -4.03
N ASN A 349 -13.96 -17.22 -5.33
CA ASN A 349 -13.20 -16.34 -6.20
C ASN A 349 -13.36 -14.87 -5.78
N ILE A 350 -14.58 -14.42 -5.45
CA ILE A 350 -14.84 -13.06 -4.93
C ILE A 350 -14.07 -12.81 -3.61
N ASP A 351 -14.05 -13.78 -2.68
CA ASP A 351 -13.28 -13.65 -1.44
C ASP A 351 -11.77 -13.63 -1.69
N THR A 352 -11.31 -14.43 -2.66
CA THR A 352 -9.92 -14.44 -3.09
C THR A 352 -9.54 -13.11 -3.74
N ASP A 353 -10.39 -12.59 -4.64
CA ASP A 353 -10.18 -11.29 -5.27
C ASP A 353 -10.18 -10.16 -4.25
N LYS A 354 -11.05 -10.23 -3.23
CA LYS A 354 -11.06 -9.29 -2.11
C LYS A 354 -9.75 -9.35 -1.31
N LYS A 355 -9.23 -10.55 -1.03
CA LYS A 355 -7.93 -10.73 -0.35
C LYS A 355 -6.77 -10.21 -1.18
N LEU A 356 -6.76 -10.49 -2.49
CA LEU A 356 -5.77 -9.94 -3.41
C LEU A 356 -5.86 -8.40 -3.48
N GLY A 357 -7.09 -7.86 -3.54
CA GLY A 357 -7.35 -6.44 -3.45
C GLY A 357 -6.83 -5.82 -2.14
N GLY A 358 -7.01 -6.51 -1.02
CA GLY A 358 -6.45 -6.11 0.28
C GLY A 358 -4.91 -6.08 0.29
N LEU A 359 -4.26 -7.08 -0.30
CA LEU A 359 -2.80 -7.11 -0.45
C LEU A 359 -2.29 -5.98 -1.37
N GLN A 360 -2.99 -5.75 -2.49
CA GLN A 360 -2.68 -4.64 -3.39
C GLN A 360 -2.86 -3.28 -2.69
N PHE A 361 -3.93 -3.13 -1.92
CA PHE A 361 -4.20 -1.95 -1.09
C PHE A 361 -3.07 -1.70 -0.08
N ASP A 362 -2.62 -2.72 0.67
CA ASP A 362 -1.51 -2.59 1.62
C ASP A 362 -0.20 -2.20 0.91
N PHE A 363 0.07 -2.78 -0.26
CA PHE A 363 1.22 -2.41 -1.08
C PHE A 363 1.16 -0.95 -1.55
N ASP A 364 0.01 -0.51 -2.08
CA ASP A 364 -0.20 0.86 -2.56
C ASP A 364 -0.14 1.86 -1.40
N LEU A 365 -0.67 1.49 -0.22
CA LEU A 365 -0.57 2.28 0.99
C LEU A 365 0.88 2.45 1.45
N GLN A 366 1.68 1.38 1.46
CA GLN A 366 3.10 1.43 1.80
C GLN A 366 3.88 2.31 0.83
N LYS A 367 3.61 2.16 -0.48
CA LYS A 367 4.21 3.00 -1.53
C LYS A 367 3.87 4.48 -1.32
N LYS A 368 2.60 4.79 -1.09
CA LYS A 368 2.13 6.15 -0.82
C LYS A 368 2.77 6.74 0.43
N GLN A 369 2.87 5.94 1.50
CA GLN A 369 3.55 6.36 2.73
C GLN A 369 5.04 6.63 2.49
N GLY A 370 5.69 5.84 1.65
CA GLY A 370 7.07 6.08 1.20
C GLY A 370 7.23 7.41 0.47
N GLU A 371 6.32 7.71 -0.46
CA GLU A 371 6.29 8.98 -1.19
C GLU A 371 6.07 10.18 -0.25
N ILE A 372 5.12 10.07 0.70
CA ILE A 372 4.85 11.11 1.70
C ILE A 372 6.08 11.34 2.57
N ASN A 373 6.76 10.28 3.01
CA ASN A 373 7.96 10.39 3.84
C ASN A 373 9.10 11.09 3.08
N LEU A 374 9.27 10.79 1.79
CA LEU A 374 10.24 11.46 0.91
C LEU A 374 9.92 12.94 0.77
N LEU A 375 8.69 13.27 0.39
CA LEU A 375 8.22 14.66 0.26
C LEU A 375 8.34 15.45 1.56
N THR A 376 8.07 14.80 2.71
CA THR A 376 8.20 15.43 4.03
C THR A 376 9.66 15.75 4.35
N LYS A 377 10.59 14.83 4.01
CA LYS A 377 12.04 15.08 4.16
C LYS A 377 12.51 16.20 3.25
N ASP A 378 12.09 16.20 1.99
CA ASP A 378 12.43 17.24 1.03
C ASP A 378 11.87 18.60 1.46
N LYS A 379 10.64 18.64 1.96
CA LYS A 379 10.04 19.85 2.51
C LYS A 379 10.81 20.38 3.73
N ALA A 380 11.17 19.50 4.66
CA ALA A 380 11.96 19.87 5.83
C ALA A 380 13.36 20.37 5.45
N LEU A 381 13.99 19.74 4.44
CA LEU A 381 15.28 20.18 3.90
C LEU A 381 15.16 21.57 3.26
N ASN A 382 14.14 21.77 2.43
CA ASN A 382 13.87 23.06 1.81
C ASN A 382 13.56 24.15 2.83
N GLU A 383 12.76 23.85 3.86
CA GLU A 383 12.48 24.79 4.97
C GLU A 383 13.76 25.13 5.76
N SER A 384 14.62 24.14 6.01
CA SER A 384 15.91 24.37 6.64
C SER A 384 16.85 25.24 5.77
N GLN A 385 16.86 24.99 4.46
CA GLN A 385 17.60 25.80 3.50
C GLN A 385 17.06 27.24 3.42
N ILE A 386 15.72 27.40 3.42
CA ILE A 386 15.05 28.71 3.43
C ILE A 386 15.37 29.46 4.74
N LYS A 387 15.35 28.78 5.90
CA LYS A 387 15.74 29.39 7.17
C LYS A 387 17.21 29.83 7.17
N ARG A 388 18.12 29.01 6.67
CA ARG A 388 19.54 29.36 6.51
C ARG A 388 19.73 30.52 5.54
N GLN A 389 19.00 30.53 4.41
CA GLN A 389 19.04 31.65 3.46
C GLN A 389 18.44 32.94 4.05
N LYS A 390 17.37 32.87 4.85
CA LYS A 390 16.82 34.04 5.55
C LYS A 390 17.79 34.59 6.57
N LEU A 391 18.45 33.73 7.35
CA LEU A 391 19.47 34.14 8.31
C LEU A 391 20.70 34.77 7.62
N ALA A 392 21.16 34.17 6.53
CA ALA A 392 22.24 34.71 5.72
C ALA A 392 21.87 36.07 5.07
N LYS A 393 20.64 36.18 4.53
CA LYS A 393 20.11 37.43 3.98
C LYS A 393 20.00 38.53 5.03
N ASN A 394 19.51 38.22 6.22
CA ASN A 394 19.39 39.24 7.30
C ASN A 394 20.75 39.67 7.84
N ALA A 395 21.73 38.79 7.93
CA ALA A 395 23.11 39.12 8.29
C ALA A 395 23.82 39.99 7.23
N PHE A 396 23.54 39.69 5.95
CA PHE A 396 24.11 40.47 4.84
C PHE A 396 23.41 41.83 4.62
N ALA A 397 22.07 41.88 4.84
CA ALA A 397 21.28 43.11 4.66
C ALA A 397 21.65 44.21 5.68
N ALA A 398 22.09 43.84 6.88
CA ALA A 398 22.51 44.79 7.89
C ALA A 398 23.86 45.48 7.62
N GLY A 399 24.72 44.84 6.82
CA GLY A 399 26.09 45.33 6.57
C GLY A 399 26.30 46.12 5.27
N LEU A 400 25.46 45.98 4.29
CA LEU A 400 25.71 46.47 2.92
C LEU A 400 24.66 47.48 2.40
N ALA A 401 23.73 47.90 3.24
CA ALA A 401 22.51 48.56 2.79
C ALA A 401 22.65 49.99 2.23
N LEU A 402 23.79 50.62 2.24
CA LEU A 402 23.77 52.05 1.91
C LEU A 402 24.70 52.57 0.80
N VAL A 403 25.71 51.89 0.35
CA VAL A 403 26.71 52.56 -0.52
C VAL A 403 26.83 51.97 -1.93
N PHE A 404 26.32 50.76 -2.18
CA PHE A 404 26.59 50.07 -3.47
C PHE A 404 25.39 49.80 -4.38
N LEU A 405 24.23 50.33 -4.07
CA LEU A 405 22.95 49.83 -4.61
C LEU A 405 22.70 50.14 -6.09
N ILE A 406 23.17 51.25 -6.61
CA ILE A 406 22.79 51.67 -7.97
C ILE A 406 23.78 51.24 -9.08
N ALA A 407 25.08 51.30 -8.85
CA ALA A 407 26.05 50.91 -9.85
C ALA A 407 26.19 49.39 -10.03
N ILE A 408 25.95 48.62 -8.94
CA ILE A 408 26.02 47.16 -8.96
C ILE A 408 24.78 46.54 -9.61
N LEU A 409 23.61 47.18 -9.53
CA LEU A 409 22.35 46.66 -10.09
C LEU A 409 22.40 46.52 -11.63
N ILE A 410 22.98 47.48 -12.32
CA ILE A 410 23.07 47.45 -13.79
C ILE A 410 24.13 46.44 -14.26
N PHE A 411 25.28 46.40 -13.59
CA PHE A 411 26.35 45.46 -13.96
C PHE A 411 26.05 44.02 -13.54
N ARG A 412 25.31 43.85 -12.44
CA ARG A 412 24.90 42.56 -11.94
C ARG A 412 23.80 41.88 -12.80
N ASN A 413 22.91 42.69 -13.38
CA ASN A 413 21.82 42.17 -14.25
C ASN A 413 22.39 41.62 -15.56
N TYR A 414 23.43 42.22 -16.11
CA TYR A 414 24.07 41.74 -17.33
C TYR A 414 24.87 40.45 -17.07
N ARG A 415 25.65 40.40 -15.98
CA ARG A 415 26.42 39.19 -15.64
C ARG A 415 25.57 38.01 -15.17
N ALA A 416 24.45 38.29 -14.50
CA ALA A 416 23.53 37.24 -14.04
C ALA A 416 22.93 36.47 -15.22
N LYS A 417 22.60 37.17 -16.31
CA LYS A 417 22.00 36.56 -17.51
C LYS A 417 22.97 35.64 -18.24
N VAL A 418 24.24 36.00 -18.29
CA VAL A 418 25.30 35.18 -18.90
C VAL A 418 25.62 33.96 -18.03
N LYS A 419 25.58 34.13 -16.70
CA LYS A 419 25.89 33.05 -15.76
C LYS A 419 24.79 31.98 -15.65
N THR A 420 23.54 32.43 -15.77
CA THR A 420 22.37 31.52 -15.71
C THR A 420 22.34 30.57 -16.91
N ASN A 421 22.68 31.07 -18.10
CA ASN A 421 22.77 30.22 -19.29
C ASN A 421 23.91 29.19 -19.21
N LYS A 422 25.03 29.56 -18.58
CA LYS A 422 26.16 28.63 -18.42
C LYS A 422 25.85 27.52 -17.39
N ILE A 423 25.14 27.86 -16.30
CA ILE A 423 24.74 26.87 -15.28
C ILE A 423 23.67 25.90 -15.83
N LEU A 424 22.78 26.38 -16.72
CA LEU A 424 21.78 25.52 -17.35
C LEU A 424 22.44 24.47 -18.26
N ASP A 425 23.50 24.84 -18.98
CA ASP A 425 24.25 23.92 -19.82
C ASP A 425 25.09 22.92 -18.98
N GLU A 426 25.66 23.36 -17.85
CA GLU A 426 26.41 22.48 -16.93
C GLU A 426 25.48 21.48 -16.22
N GLN A 427 24.27 21.90 -15.81
CA GLN A 427 23.26 21.01 -15.22
C GLN A 427 22.72 20.01 -16.23
N LYS A 428 22.57 20.40 -17.48
CA LYS A 428 22.13 19.50 -18.56
C LYS A 428 23.15 18.38 -18.79
N VAL A 429 24.45 18.74 -18.81
CA VAL A 429 25.55 17.76 -18.94
C VAL A 429 25.65 16.86 -17.71
N GLN A 430 25.39 17.39 -16.49
CA GLN A 430 25.39 16.57 -15.27
C GLN A 430 24.23 15.56 -15.24
N ILE A 431 23.04 15.96 -15.69
CA ILE A 431 21.87 15.06 -15.78
C ILE A 431 22.14 13.96 -16.81
N GLU A 432 22.76 14.32 -17.93
CA GLU A 432 23.13 13.38 -18.99
C GLU A 432 24.19 12.38 -18.51
N ASN A 433 25.21 12.84 -17.79
CA ASN A 433 26.23 11.99 -17.19
C ASN A 433 25.68 11.07 -16.07
N LEU A 434 24.75 11.55 -15.26
CA LEU A 434 24.08 10.73 -14.23
C LEU A 434 23.23 9.62 -14.85
N LEU A 435 22.58 9.89 -15.98
CA LEU A 435 21.81 8.87 -16.71
C LEU A 435 22.74 7.78 -17.30
N LEU A 436 23.91 8.21 -17.81
CA LEU A 436 24.92 7.31 -18.37
C LEU A 436 25.66 6.46 -17.31
N ASN A 437 25.64 6.89 -16.05
CA ASN A 437 26.20 6.11 -14.94
C ASN A 437 25.23 5.00 -14.43
N ILE A 438 23.96 5.05 -14.83
CA ILE A 438 22.95 4.09 -14.37
C ILE A 438 22.60 3.07 -15.47
N LEU A 439 22.72 3.47 -16.72
CA LEU A 439 22.35 2.66 -17.88
C LEU A 439 23.47 2.67 -18.93
N PRO A 440 23.70 1.56 -19.64
CA PRO A 440 24.58 1.54 -20.78
C PRO A 440 24.17 2.60 -21.82
N SER A 441 25.16 3.22 -22.45
CA SER A 441 24.97 4.41 -23.31
C SER A 441 23.95 4.20 -24.45
N GLU A 442 23.93 3.02 -25.06
CA GLU A 442 22.96 2.68 -26.12
C GLU A 442 21.54 2.59 -25.59
N VAL A 443 21.39 1.99 -24.42
CA VAL A 443 20.10 1.81 -23.76
C VAL A 443 19.55 3.15 -23.27
N ALA A 444 20.42 4.02 -22.73
CA ALA A 444 20.07 5.36 -22.31
C ALA A 444 19.60 6.22 -23.49
N LYS A 445 20.24 6.12 -24.67
CA LYS A 445 19.81 6.81 -25.91
C LYS A 445 18.47 6.29 -26.41
N GLU A 446 18.25 4.98 -26.41
CA GLU A 446 16.98 4.37 -26.83
C GLU A 446 15.82 4.86 -25.95
N LEU A 447 16.04 4.92 -24.63
CA LEU A 447 15.07 5.47 -23.67
C LEU A 447 14.80 6.95 -23.86
N GLN A 448 15.82 7.75 -24.16
CA GLN A 448 15.65 9.18 -24.45
C GLN A 448 14.85 9.44 -25.74
N VAL A 449 15.06 8.63 -26.78
CA VAL A 449 14.42 8.85 -28.10
C VAL A 449 13.02 8.23 -28.16
N HIS A 450 12.83 7.06 -27.56
CA HIS A 450 11.62 6.25 -27.75
C HIS A 450 10.79 6.09 -26.47
N GLY A 451 11.27 6.58 -25.32
CA GLY A 451 10.58 6.45 -24.04
C GLY A 451 10.54 5.04 -23.46
N GLN A 452 11.11 4.06 -24.16
CA GLN A 452 11.21 2.66 -23.75
C GLN A 452 12.43 2.00 -24.38
N SER A 453 12.94 0.92 -23.76
CA SER A 453 14.02 0.09 -24.28
C SER A 453 13.49 -1.31 -24.58
N THR A 454 13.93 -1.87 -25.70
CA THR A 454 13.49 -3.20 -26.16
C THR A 454 14.42 -4.27 -25.58
N PRO A 455 13.90 -5.31 -24.90
CA PRO A 455 14.71 -6.45 -24.48
C PRO A 455 15.39 -7.14 -25.66
N ARG A 456 16.65 -7.48 -25.51
CA ARG A 456 17.47 -8.10 -26.57
C ARG A 456 17.97 -9.47 -26.14
N ASN A 457 17.92 -10.44 -27.07
CA ASN A 457 18.48 -11.76 -26.88
C ASN A 457 19.94 -11.77 -27.33
N TYR A 458 20.79 -12.39 -26.53
CA TYR A 458 22.21 -12.60 -26.81
C TYR A 458 22.52 -14.08 -26.64
N GLU A 459 23.05 -14.73 -27.68
CA GLU A 459 23.24 -16.18 -27.73
C GLU A 459 24.42 -16.69 -26.88
N SER A 460 25.44 -15.88 -26.71
CA SER A 460 26.68 -16.30 -26.05
C SER A 460 27.27 -15.17 -25.23
N VAL A 461 26.81 -15.04 -24.00
CA VAL A 461 27.26 -14.02 -23.05
C VAL A 461 28.01 -14.67 -21.90
N PRO A 462 29.26 -14.30 -21.68
CA PRO A 462 29.97 -14.67 -20.48
C PRO A 462 29.44 -13.84 -19.30
N VAL A 463 29.04 -14.52 -18.25
CA VAL A 463 28.59 -13.91 -16.98
C VAL A 463 29.55 -14.32 -15.88
N MET A 464 30.00 -13.36 -15.11
CA MET A 464 30.85 -13.55 -13.94
C MET A 464 30.12 -13.14 -12.67
N PHE A 465 30.18 -14.00 -11.67
CA PHE A 465 29.84 -13.70 -10.28
C PHE A 465 31.08 -13.75 -9.42
N THR A 466 31.13 -12.86 -8.46
CA THR A 466 32.13 -12.89 -7.40
C THR A 466 31.43 -12.80 -6.04
N ASP A 467 31.99 -13.43 -5.01
CA ASP A 467 31.43 -13.44 -3.66
C ASP A 467 32.52 -13.59 -2.60
N PHE A 468 32.44 -12.84 -1.50
CA PHE A 468 33.45 -12.92 -0.45
C PHE A 468 33.17 -14.10 0.49
N LYS A 469 34.17 -14.95 0.69
CA LYS A 469 34.05 -16.13 1.57
C LYS A 469 33.84 -15.71 3.02
N GLY A 470 32.72 -16.16 3.59
CA GLY A 470 32.44 -15.94 5.02
C GLY A 470 32.12 -14.48 5.35
N PHE A 471 31.65 -13.72 4.36
CA PHE A 471 31.31 -12.29 4.50
C PHE A 471 30.46 -12.00 5.73
N THR A 472 29.44 -12.81 6.03
CA THR A 472 28.59 -12.61 7.22
C THR A 472 29.40 -12.58 8.51
N THR A 473 30.39 -13.48 8.65
CA THR A 473 31.27 -13.53 9.82
C THR A 473 32.25 -12.36 9.87
N LEU A 474 32.69 -11.89 8.70
CA LEU A 474 33.54 -10.70 8.56
C LEU A 474 32.75 -9.42 8.87
N ALA A 475 31.51 -9.36 8.39
CA ALA A 475 30.60 -8.23 8.62
C ALA A 475 30.27 -8.04 10.10
N ASP A 476 30.13 -9.12 10.86
CA ASP A 476 29.85 -9.07 12.31
C ASP A 476 31.03 -8.45 13.13
N LYS A 477 32.22 -8.39 12.55
CA LYS A 477 33.43 -7.88 13.22
C LYS A 477 33.73 -6.42 12.93
N LEU A 478 33.06 -5.83 11.94
CA LEU A 478 33.26 -4.45 11.48
C LEU A 478 32.06 -3.59 11.87
N SER A 479 32.29 -2.31 12.05
CA SER A 479 31.16 -1.39 12.12
C SER A 479 30.48 -1.32 10.75
N PRO A 480 29.16 -1.03 10.69
CA PRO A 480 28.44 -0.91 9.41
C PRO A 480 29.07 0.08 8.43
N GLN A 481 29.69 1.12 8.93
CA GLN A 481 30.34 2.13 8.11
C GLN A 481 31.65 1.59 7.51
N GLU A 482 32.53 0.99 8.31
CA GLU A 482 33.77 0.36 7.86
C GLU A 482 33.50 -0.74 6.83
N LEU A 483 32.46 -1.55 7.09
CA LEU A 483 32.06 -2.61 6.16
C LEU A 483 31.68 -2.05 4.78
N VAL A 484 30.86 -0.99 4.75
CA VAL A 484 30.44 -0.36 3.49
C VAL A 484 31.62 0.32 2.78
N GLU A 485 32.51 0.99 3.52
CA GLU A 485 33.69 1.64 2.95
C GLU A 485 34.65 0.62 2.32
N GLU A 486 34.93 -0.48 2.97
CA GLU A 486 35.77 -1.56 2.48
C GLU A 486 35.17 -2.26 1.26
N LEU A 487 33.88 -2.60 1.34
CA LEU A 487 33.17 -3.21 0.22
C LEU A 487 33.12 -2.29 -1.01
N ASN A 488 32.85 -1.00 -0.77
CA ASN A 488 32.84 0.00 -1.83
C ASN A 488 34.24 0.18 -2.48
N ALA A 489 35.30 0.15 -1.69
CA ALA A 489 36.66 0.20 -2.22
C ALA A 489 36.94 -1.00 -3.14
N CYS A 490 36.52 -2.21 -2.74
CA CYS A 490 36.64 -3.40 -3.58
C CYS A 490 35.82 -3.27 -4.88
N PHE A 491 34.56 -2.82 -4.78
CA PHE A 491 33.72 -2.70 -5.96
C PHE A 491 34.18 -1.61 -6.93
N ILE A 492 34.74 -0.50 -6.44
CA ILE A 492 35.37 0.53 -7.29
C ILE A 492 36.54 -0.06 -8.05
N ALA A 493 37.37 -0.88 -7.40
CA ALA A 493 38.47 -1.54 -8.07
C ALA A 493 37.98 -2.54 -9.14
N PHE A 494 36.90 -3.29 -8.82
CA PHE A 494 36.28 -4.21 -9.79
C PHE A 494 35.66 -3.44 -10.96
N ASP A 495 34.98 -2.31 -10.72
CA ASP A 495 34.45 -1.43 -11.77
C ASP A 495 35.59 -0.95 -12.72
N ASN A 496 36.74 -0.59 -12.19
CA ASN A 496 37.91 -0.20 -12.99
C ASN A 496 38.48 -1.37 -13.81
N ILE A 497 38.57 -2.57 -13.20
CA ILE A 497 39.05 -3.76 -13.87
C ILE A 497 38.11 -4.17 -15.01
N ILE A 498 36.79 -4.28 -14.74
CA ILE A 498 35.84 -4.67 -15.78
C ILE A 498 35.77 -3.63 -16.91
N GLY A 499 35.90 -2.34 -16.58
CA GLY A 499 35.96 -1.26 -17.56
C GLY A 499 37.15 -1.39 -18.52
N LYS A 500 38.36 -1.76 -18.01
CA LYS A 500 39.53 -2.06 -18.82
C LYS A 500 39.31 -3.15 -19.85
N TYR A 501 38.45 -4.13 -19.53
CA TYR A 501 38.13 -5.29 -20.38
C TYR A 501 36.83 -5.14 -21.16
N ASN A 502 36.26 -3.94 -21.20
CA ASN A 502 34.98 -3.65 -21.89
C ASN A 502 33.84 -4.58 -21.48
N LEU A 503 33.73 -4.83 -20.17
CA LEU A 503 32.64 -5.61 -19.57
C LEU A 503 31.64 -4.68 -18.94
N GLU A 504 30.37 -5.10 -18.92
CA GLU A 504 29.29 -4.34 -18.35
C GLU A 504 28.98 -4.81 -16.91
N LYS A 505 28.93 -3.89 -15.96
CA LYS A 505 28.45 -4.14 -14.62
C LYS A 505 26.93 -4.30 -14.66
N ILE A 506 26.42 -5.40 -14.16
CA ILE A 506 24.99 -5.66 -14.12
C ILE A 506 24.42 -5.17 -12.80
N LYS A 507 24.90 -5.72 -11.70
CA LYS A 507 24.46 -5.37 -10.35
C LYS A 507 25.37 -5.93 -9.27
N THR A 508 25.14 -5.43 -8.06
CA THR A 508 25.65 -6.06 -6.83
C THR A 508 24.49 -6.66 -6.04
N ILE A 509 24.70 -7.80 -5.40
CA ILE A 509 23.71 -8.51 -4.58
C ILE A 509 24.38 -8.83 -3.24
N GLY A 510 24.21 -7.93 -2.26
CA GLY A 510 24.98 -8.00 -1.02
C GLY A 510 26.45 -7.78 -1.29
N ASP A 511 27.27 -8.75 -0.94
CA ASP A 511 28.72 -8.79 -1.20
C ASP A 511 29.10 -9.44 -2.54
N SER A 512 28.11 -9.89 -3.29
CA SER A 512 28.31 -10.48 -4.61
C SER A 512 28.31 -9.40 -5.70
N TYR A 513 29.28 -9.47 -6.62
CA TYR A 513 29.40 -8.56 -7.76
C TYR A 513 29.16 -9.34 -9.05
N MET A 514 28.32 -8.81 -9.93
CA MET A 514 27.92 -9.44 -11.18
C MET A 514 28.25 -8.54 -12.36
N CYS A 515 28.97 -9.09 -13.34
CA CYS A 515 29.21 -8.45 -14.63
C CYS A 515 29.06 -9.42 -15.80
N ALA A 516 28.98 -8.88 -17.01
CA ALA A 516 28.83 -9.65 -18.24
C ALA A 516 29.62 -9.02 -19.39
N GLY A 517 29.99 -9.83 -20.38
CA GLY A 517 30.72 -9.36 -21.54
C GLY A 517 29.91 -9.43 -22.83
N GLY A 518 30.17 -8.47 -23.77
CA GLY A 518 29.50 -8.46 -25.08
C GLY A 518 28.05 -7.96 -25.07
N ILE A 519 27.67 -7.23 -24.06
CA ILE A 519 26.38 -6.57 -23.90
C ILE A 519 26.57 -5.16 -23.33
N PRO A 520 25.75 -4.19 -23.70
CA PRO A 520 24.80 -4.21 -24.80
C PRO A 520 25.48 -4.21 -26.16
N THR A 521 26.77 -3.87 -26.21
CA THR A 521 27.58 -3.80 -27.42
C THR A 521 28.30 -5.13 -27.62
N PRO A 522 28.21 -5.78 -28.79
CA PRO A 522 28.96 -7.00 -29.08
C PRO A 522 30.48 -6.79 -28.99
N ASP A 523 31.15 -7.74 -28.36
CA ASP A 523 32.62 -7.80 -28.29
C ASP A 523 33.09 -9.22 -28.64
N GLU A 524 33.93 -9.38 -29.65
CA GLU A 524 34.46 -10.68 -30.08
C GLU A 524 35.34 -11.35 -29.01
N LYS A 525 36.06 -10.54 -28.22
CA LYS A 525 36.93 -11.01 -27.15
C LYS A 525 36.23 -11.16 -25.79
N ARG A 526 34.91 -11.00 -25.73
CA ARG A 526 34.15 -10.97 -24.48
C ARG A 526 34.42 -12.14 -23.52
N VAL A 527 34.68 -13.33 -24.05
CA VAL A 527 34.92 -14.53 -23.23
C VAL A 527 36.33 -14.52 -22.66
N THR A 528 37.31 -14.20 -23.48
CA THR A 528 38.70 -14.02 -23.05
C THR A 528 38.81 -12.88 -22.04
N ASN A 529 38.16 -11.75 -22.33
CA ASN A 529 38.17 -10.54 -21.51
C ASN A 529 37.59 -10.78 -20.10
N ILE A 530 36.50 -11.52 -19.97
CA ILE A 530 35.90 -11.78 -18.64
C ILE A 530 36.76 -12.73 -17.80
N VAL A 531 37.45 -13.68 -18.43
CA VAL A 531 38.39 -14.57 -17.72
C VAL A 531 39.62 -13.77 -17.26
N LYS A 532 40.18 -12.88 -18.11
CA LYS A 532 41.27 -11.97 -17.74
C LYS A 532 40.86 -11.06 -16.58
N ALA A 533 39.67 -10.47 -16.65
CA ALA A 533 39.12 -9.66 -15.58
C ALA A 533 39.00 -10.45 -14.28
N GLY A 534 38.50 -11.70 -14.32
CA GLY A 534 38.42 -12.59 -13.16
C GLY A 534 39.81 -12.86 -12.53
N LEU A 535 40.81 -13.13 -13.34
CA LEU A 535 42.21 -13.30 -12.86
C LEU A 535 42.77 -12.00 -12.26
N GLU A 536 42.52 -10.85 -12.89
CA GLU A 536 42.97 -9.56 -12.37
C GLU A 536 42.25 -9.16 -11.08
N ILE A 537 40.97 -9.47 -10.94
CA ILE A 537 40.22 -9.31 -9.69
C ILE A 537 40.80 -10.20 -8.58
N GLN A 538 41.13 -11.45 -8.86
CA GLN A 538 41.79 -12.34 -7.90
C GLN A 538 43.14 -11.79 -7.46
N GLU A 539 43.94 -11.30 -8.42
CA GLU A 539 45.22 -10.71 -8.11
C GLU A 539 45.10 -9.43 -7.27
N TYR A 540 44.12 -8.57 -7.59
CA TYR A 540 43.82 -7.40 -6.78
C TYR A 540 43.46 -7.78 -5.33
N VAL A 541 42.59 -8.77 -5.17
CA VAL A 541 42.20 -9.24 -3.83
C VAL A 541 43.37 -9.86 -3.08
N ARG A 542 44.20 -10.63 -3.75
CA ARG A 542 45.45 -11.19 -3.18
C ARG A 542 46.39 -10.10 -2.67
N GLN A 543 46.60 -9.05 -3.47
CA GLN A 543 47.45 -7.90 -3.09
C GLN A 543 46.84 -7.12 -1.93
N ASN A 544 45.50 -6.94 -1.94
CA ASN A 544 44.79 -6.28 -0.85
C ASN A 544 44.86 -7.10 0.44
N ASN A 545 44.77 -8.43 0.37
CA ASN A 545 44.92 -9.32 1.51
C ASN A 545 46.34 -9.28 2.11
N THR A 546 47.37 -9.13 1.30
CA THR A 546 48.73 -8.90 1.80
C THR A 546 48.81 -7.61 2.62
N ARG A 547 48.26 -6.50 2.11
CA ARG A 547 48.17 -5.22 2.83
C ARG A 547 47.34 -5.32 4.12
N ARG A 548 46.30 -6.10 4.10
CA ARG A 548 45.42 -6.33 5.28
C ARG A 548 46.18 -7.13 6.35
N ALA A 549 46.91 -8.15 5.96
CA ALA A 549 47.76 -8.93 6.86
C ALA A 549 48.86 -8.08 7.50
N ASP A 550 49.49 -7.18 6.75
CA ASP A 550 50.48 -6.24 7.26
C ASP A 550 49.89 -5.29 8.32
N ASN A 551 48.59 -4.97 8.21
CA ASN A 551 47.85 -4.12 9.14
C ASN A 551 47.16 -4.92 10.25
N GLY A 552 47.35 -6.25 10.34
CA GLY A 552 46.75 -7.11 11.35
C GLY A 552 45.24 -7.36 11.15
N SER A 553 44.71 -7.08 9.94
CA SER A 553 43.32 -7.30 9.58
C SER A 553 43.11 -8.67 8.91
N GLU A 554 41.91 -9.26 9.07
CA GLU A 554 41.59 -10.55 8.44
C GLU A 554 41.51 -10.43 6.89
N PRO A 555 41.92 -11.49 6.17
CA PRO A 555 41.84 -11.50 4.71
C PRO A 555 40.39 -11.58 4.24
N TRP A 556 40.10 -10.93 3.12
CA TRP A 556 38.85 -10.99 2.40
C TRP A 556 39.00 -11.87 1.17
N ASP A 557 38.90 -13.16 1.34
CA ASP A 557 39.02 -14.09 0.21
C ASP A 557 37.78 -14.04 -0.67
N ILE A 558 37.97 -14.07 -1.98
CA ILE A 558 36.90 -14.02 -2.97
C ILE A 558 36.83 -15.32 -3.78
N ARG A 559 35.64 -15.75 -4.11
CA ARG A 559 35.36 -16.78 -5.10
C ARG A 559 34.86 -16.12 -6.37
N ILE A 560 35.28 -16.64 -7.50
CA ILE A 560 34.83 -16.18 -8.81
C ILE A 560 34.32 -17.35 -9.62
N GLY A 561 33.13 -17.17 -10.21
CA GLY A 561 32.51 -18.15 -11.10
C GLY A 561 32.13 -17.52 -12.43
N ILE A 562 32.48 -18.20 -13.55
CA ILE A 562 32.19 -17.72 -14.89
C ILE A 562 31.48 -18.83 -15.69
N HIS A 563 30.41 -18.44 -16.39
CA HIS A 563 29.73 -19.30 -17.35
C HIS A 563 29.29 -18.52 -18.59
N VAL A 564 29.37 -19.18 -19.74
CA VAL A 564 28.98 -18.61 -21.04
C VAL A 564 27.72 -19.30 -21.56
N GLY A 565 26.74 -18.51 -21.98
CA GLY A 565 25.50 -19.02 -22.56
C GLY A 565 24.53 -17.91 -22.96
N PRO A 566 23.31 -18.27 -23.38
CA PRO A 566 22.32 -17.29 -23.82
C PRO A 566 21.71 -16.52 -22.65
N VAL A 567 21.49 -15.21 -22.85
CA VAL A 567 20.78 -14.32 -21.92
C VAL A 567 19.84 -13.39 -22.66
N VAL A 568 18.83 -12.92 -21.95
CA VAL A 568 18.02 -11.77 -22.36
C VAL A 568 18.46 -10.59 -21.53
N ALA A 569 18.84 -9.48 -22.17
CA ALA A 569 19.17 -8.24 -21.49
C ALA A 569 18.09 -7.19 -21.75
N GLY A 570 17.77 -6.37 -20.76
CA GLY A 570 16.78 -5.32 -20.90
C GLY A 570 16.66 -4.43 -19.68
N VAL A 571 15.77 -3.44 -19.78
CA VAL A 571 15.47 -2.51 -18.69
C VAL A 571 14.14 -2.86 -18.06
N VAL A 572 14.12 -2.96 -16.74
CA VAL A 572 12.92 -3.20 -15.96
C VAL A 572 12.61 -2.01 -15.07
N GLY A 573 11.31 -1.68 -14.96
CA GLY A 573 10.79 -0.62 -14.14
C GLY A 573 10.46 0.65 -14.94
N LYS A 574 9.49 1.44 -14.43
CA LYS A 574 9.13 2.75 -15.00
C LYS A 574 9.63 3.94 -14.18
N LYS A 575 9.98 3.73 -12.91
CA LYS A 575 10.42 4.79 -11.99
C LYS A 575 11.86 4.64 -11.51
N LYS A 576 12.36 3.42 -11.49
CA LYS A 576 13.78 3.10 -11.29
C LYS A 576 14.15 2.14 -12.41
N TYR A 577 14.81 2.65 -13.41
CA TYR A 577 15.34 1.83 -14.48
C TYR A 577 16.51 1.02 -13.96
N ALA A 578 16.49 -0.27 -14.16
CA ALA A 578 17.61 -1.16 -13.90
C ALA A 578 17.86 -1.99 -15.16
N TYR A 579 19.06 -1.89 -15.69
CA TYR A 579 19.52 -2.79 -16.74
C TYR A 579 19.94 -4.10 -16.09
N ASP A 580 19.33 -5.20 -16.52
CA ASP A 580 19.58 -6.52 -15.94
C ASP A 580 19.59 -7.59 -17.04
N ILE A 581 20.05 -8.79 -16.68
CA ILE A 581 20.10 -9.94 -17.58
C ILE A 581 19.41 -11.16 -16.95
N TRP A 582 18.74 -11.93 -17.80
CA TRP A 582 18.00 -13.13 -17.39
C TRP A 582 18.38 -14.32 -18.26
N GLY A 583 18.34 -15.53 -17.69
CA GLY A 583 18.59 -16.78 -18.36
C GLY A 583 19.18 -17.82 -17.41
N SER A 584 19.20 -19.08 -17.86
CA SER A 584 19.88 -20.19 -17.15
C SER A 584 21.37 -19.92 -16.95
N THR A 585 21.98 -19.18 -17.86
CA THR A 585 23.39 -18.74 -17.84
C THR A 585 23.72 -18.01 -16.54
N VAL A 586 22.87 -17.11 -16.10
CA VAL A 586 23.06 -16.35 -14.85
C VAL A 586 23.10 -17.29 -13.64
N ASN A 587 22.16 -18.24 -13.60
CA ASN A 587 22.08 -19.21 -12.50
C ASN A 587 23.28 -20.17 -12.47
N ILE A 588 23.77 -20.56 -13.65
CA ILE A 588 24.94 -21.45 -13.74
C ILE A 588 26.21 -20.67 -13.33
N ALA A 589 26.37 -19.42 -13.77
CA ALA A 589 27.50 -18.58 -13.37
C ALA A 589 27.56 -18.40 -11.85
N SER A 590 26.44 -18.12 -11.20
CA SER A 590 26.34 -18.04 -9.73
C SER A 590 26.69 -19.38 -9.06
N ARG A 591 26.32 -20.52 -9.67
CA ARG A 591 26.73 -21.84 -9.15
C ARG A 591 28.22 -22.11 -9.35
N MET A 592 28.83 -21.63 -10.44
CA MET A 592 30.27 -21.69 -10.62
C MET A 592 30.99 -20.94 -9.51
N GLU A 593 30.47 -19.77 -9.13
CA GLU A 593 31.00 -19.00 -8.01
C GLU A 593 30.85 -19.77 -6.70
N SER A 594 29.61 -20.11 -6.31
CA SER A 594 29.30 -20.73 -4.99
C SER A 594 29.97 -22.10 -4.79
N SER A 595 30.24 -22.80 -5.89
CA SER A 595 31.00 -24.05 -5.88
C SER A 595 32.51 -23.82 -6.09
N GLY A 596 32.95 -22.59 -6.31
CA GLY A 596 34.33 -22.20 -6.46
C GLY A 596 35.14 -22.34 -5.16
N SER A 597 36.47 -22.31 -5.30
CA SER A 597 37.37 -22.20 -4.15
C SER A 597 37.88 -20.77 -4.04
N PRO A 598 38.06 -20.22 -2.85
CA PRO A 598 38.65 -18.91 -2.67
C PRO A 598 40.03 -18.80 -3.32
N GLY A 599 40.32 -17.66 -3.89
CA GLY A 599 41.58 -17.44 -4.59
C GLY A 599 41.68 -18.07 -5.98
N GLN A 600 40.57 -18.66 -6.49
CA GLN A 600 40.54 -19.33 -7.79
C GLN A 600 39.41 -18.78 -8.67
N VAL A 601 39.63 -18.76 -9.98
CA VAL A 601 38.60 -18.48 -10.98
C VAL A 601 38.04 -19.81 -11.49
N ASN A 602 36.76 -20.07 -11.16
CA ASN A 602 36.06 -21.30 -11.49
C ASN A 602 35.21 -21.10 -12.74
N ILE A 603 35.42 -21.92 -13.76
CA ILE A 603 34.68 -21.83 -15.03
C ILE A 603 33.97 -23.14 -15.36
N SER A 604 32.82 -23.04 -16.05
CA SER A 604 32.13 -24.22 -16.57
C SER A 604 32.81 -24.84 -17.77
N ALA A 605 32.48 -26.10 -18.10
CA ALA A 605 32.95 -26.77 -19.31
C ALA A 605 32.69 -25.95 -20.58
N THR A 606 31.51 -25.36 -20.72
CA THR A 606 31.19 -24.48 -21.85
C THR A 606 32.13 -23.29 -21.97
N THR A 607 32.52 -22.70 -20.86
CA THR A 607 33.48 -21.59 -20.84
C THR A 607 34.90 -22.12 -21.15
N TYR A 608 35.27 -23.26 -20.55
CA TYR A 608 36.56 -23.90 -20.79
C TYR A 608 36.78 -24.18 -22.27
N ASP A 609 35.80 -24.74 -22.97
CA ASP A 609 35.91 -25.05 -24.40
C ASP A 609 36.21 -23.82 -25.27
N LEU A 610 35.77 -22.65 -24.84
CA LEU A 610 36.01 -21.39 -25.55
C LEU A 610 37.35 -20.76 -25.25
N VAL A 611 37.99 -21.10 -24.09
CA VAL A 611 39.21 -20.41 -23.63
C VAL A 611 40.41 -21.33 -23.46
N LYS A 612 40.26 -22.65 -23.62
CA LYS A 612 41.33 -23.65 -23.39
C LYS A 612 42.59 -23.48 -24.24
N HIS A 613 42.52 -22.72 -25.33
CA HIS A 613 43.68 -22.39 -26.17
C HIS A 613 44.43 -21.12 -25.73
N GLU A 614 43.86 -20.35 -24.82
CA GLU A 614 44.40 -19.10 -24.31
C GLU A 614 44.79 -19.18 -22.83
N PHE A 615 44.19 -20.11 -22.09
CA PHE A 615 44.39 -20.24 -20.64
C PHE A 615 44.76 -21.66 -20.23
N ILE A 616 45.64 -21.77 -19.26
CA ILE A 616 45.93 -23.01 -18.56
C ILE A 616 44.78 -23.27 -17.56
N CYS A 617 44.11 -24.40 -17.72
CA CYS A 617 42.98 -24.74 -16.89
C CYS A 617 43.10 -26.15 -16.33
N THR A 618 42.76 -26.32 -15.04
CA THR A 618 42.77 -27.61 -14.34
C THR A 618 41.35 -28.09 -14.06
N HIS A 619 41.01 -29.30 -14.47
CA HIS A 619 39.71 -29.92 -14.20
C HIS A 619 39.55 -30.18 -12.69
N ARG A 620 38.42 -29.73 -12.10
CA ARG A 620 38.22 -29.86 -10.66
C ARG A 620 37.04 -30.75 -10.26
N GLY A 621 36.35 -31.38 -11.21
CA GLY A 621 35.17 -32.22 -10.94
C GLY A 621 33.86 -31.61 -11.42
N LYS A 622 32.73 -32.17 -10.96
CA LYS A 622 31.40 -31.80 -11.41
C LYS A 622 30.54 -31.21 -10.31
N ILE A 623 29.60 -30.37 -10.75
CA ILE A 623 28.51 -29.87 -9.91
C ILE A 623 27.17 -30.21 -10.57
N TYR A 624 26.20 -30.63 -9.77
CA TYR A 624 24.83 -30.81 -10.25
C TYR A 624 24.12 -29.45 -10.32
N ALA A 625 23.78 -29.00 -11.51
CA ALA A 625 22.97 -27.82 -11.74
C ALA A 625 21.52 -28.24 -12.01
N LYS A 626 20.58 -27.80 -11.15
CA LYS A 626 19.14 -28.09 -11.29
C LYS A 626 18.67 -27.69 -12.70
N ASN A 627 17.98 -28.61 -13.41
CA ASN A 627 17.47 -28.51 -14.78
C ASN A 627 18.53 -28.49 -15.91
N VAL A 628 19.80 -28.69 -15.60
CA VAL A 628 20.89 -28.73 -16.59
C VAL A 628 21.66 -30.05 -16.50
N GLY A 629 21.69 -30.68 -15.32
CA GLY A 629 22.45 -31.90 -15.06
C GLY A 629 23.84 -31.58 -14.49
N ASP A 630 24.76 -32.54 -14.62
CA ASP A 630 26.13 -32.42 -14.16
C ASP A 630 26.96 -31.53 -15.11
N ILE A 631 27.60 -30.51 -14.55
CA ILE A 631 28.48 -29.58 -15.25
C ILE A 631 29.90 -29.78 -14.77
N ASP A 632 30.84 -30.09 -15.67
CA ASP A 632 32.27 -30.10 -15.36
C ASP A 632 32.78 -28.68 -15.09
N MET A 633 33.64 -28.56 -14.11
CA MET A 633 34.24 -27.32 -13.67
C MET A 633 35.76 -27.34 -13.85
N TYR A 634 36.31 -26.17 -14.13
CA TYR A 634 37.73 -25.98 -14.31
C TYR A 634 38.22 -24.74 -13.54
N PHE A 635 39.37 -24.83 -12.92
CA PHE A 635 40.09 -23.66 -12.43
C PHE A 635 40.97 -23.10 -13.51
N VAL A 636 40.98 -21.77 -13.64
CA VAL A 636 41.90 -21.04 -14.54
C VAL A 636 43.15 -20.70 -13.76
N GLU A 637 44.27 -21.24 -14.18
CA GLU A 637 45.59 -21.03 -13.52
C GLU A 637 46.30 -19.77 -14.04
N GLY A 638 46.11 -19.42 -15.32
CA GLY A 638 46.70 -18.28 -15.95
C GLY A 638 46.64 -18.31 -17.47
N GLU A 639 47.20 -17.28 -18.11
CA GLU A 639 47.30 -17.22 -19.59
C GLU A 639 48.42 -18.13 -20.12
N ILE A 640 48.22 -18.73 -21.29
CA ILE A 640 49.28 -19.51 -21.99
C ILE A 640 50.26 -18.51 -22.62
N ASN A 641 51.49 -18.47 -22.13
CA ASN A 641 52.54 -17.64 -22.70
C ASN A 641 53.22 -18.37 -23.85
N TYR A 642 52.83 -18.12 -25.09
CA TYR A 642 53.49 -18.67 -26.30
C TYR A 642 54.89 -18.08 -26.57
N ALA A 643 55.37 -17.10 -25.77
CA ALA A 643 56.64 -16.45 -25.97
C ALA A 643 57.85 -17.18 -25.32
N ALA A 644 57.60 -18.25 -24.51
CA ALA A 644 58.68 -18.93 -23.78
C ALA A 644 59.31 -20.14 -24.53
N ASP A 645 58.65 -20.69 -25.57
CA ASP A 645 59.09 -21.90 -26.26
C ASP A 645 59.86 -21.64 -27.58
N SER A 646 60.18 -20.36 -27.91
CA SER A 646 60.92 -20.06 -29.15
C SER A 646 62.41 -19.79 -28.93
N ILE A 647 63.02 -20.09 -27.76
CA ILE A 647 64.43 -19.94 -27.47
C ILE A 647 65.04 -21.28 -26.99
N GLN A 648 64.83 -22.36 -27.75
CA GLN A 648 65.69 -23.55 -27.68
C GLN A 648 65.68 -24.33 -29.00
N ILE A 649 66.09 -23.72 -30.08
CA ILE A 649 66.75 -24.43 -31.24
C ILE A 649 67.65 -23.39 -31.93
N ASN A 650 68.86 -23.27 -31.44
CA ASN A 650 70.10 -23.21 -32.22
C ASN A 650 71.31 -23.22 -31.27
#